data_c457568048d0299de15f501545cba6ce
#
_entry.id   c457568048d0299de15f501545cba6ce
#
_cell.length_a   1.000
_cell.length_b   1.000
_cell.length_c   1.000
_cell.angle_alpha   90.00
_cell.angle_beta   90.00
_cell.angle_gamma   90.00
#
_symmetry.space_group_name_H-M   'P 1'
#
loop_
_entity.id
_entity.type
_entity.pdbx_description
1 polymer ?
#
loop_
_entity_poly.entity_id
_entity_poly.type
_entity_poly.pdbx_seq_one_letter_code
_entity_poly.pdbx_strand_id
1 'polypeptide(L)'
;MNKKLSAIFPIILLIILALAVIISIAIPIDGLIINGIFKDILDIEENIIMFIEIAIIMFLLLSIGLVVKNVKLRIVLWTLVGLVFIYIHYMLITLIVTGVYICYLYELGKIINSVVCRGIKSKNSKIINLQAVDKQLYNNHYINLVMGISAMIILVCTMSAFNLGSVQNVRIATIILAIPVLGSLVKNNLLKEKTVSKNLKKNTRFSMKKNIKKALQLNKLEIIMLCTIMLLIFMQVGRLNIAIDHDTAWYGVRSNYILSNSKGIYENLGNVSLVYTYSKGLEILVLPLAGLPSHGFVTAVNIWLLIIALHCCYKIARNFVPKSHALFACLLITSIPGVTNMAITAKSDILTLLMQLFIIYFVIEYFNYQKPASLIHALCAFLISWTLKPTALVFSTAIFGMAGLYFIVKKQLHFREYIGVWVRSLISLAALIMVWARTYILTGLPVTSVFSGTLTKLGFEMKYPYASKTVTNYNPSIFSLDGLKYMRDCFYGLFFLPDPVDAEKRMVHVVIAWGTILIPIMLLILIICIKQVNIVNVKTKALKRLILVMYLPFTILCFISVMTLWQIDGNYFMLWYVMTVIWVVPVIYNVYKPVLRRGILVLLVPVIMFNILITSQTNWAWQRGFTPIDIKNRGYYNHIAIERQEKADLGNVEIWNKLAKRKETRVIAMGFHQQVLTLPCNVQSYYDVWTWGNIRIIDTKETFKDYMRYALTEYLYVEGGFVDDNSIYTRMIKDLMEDGTLTDIFYENGNMLAKIRLEGGESADYSEFMEKYNFYIE
;
A
#
# COMPACT_ATOMS: atom_id res chain seq x y z
N MET A 1 -25.80 -24.57 28.04
CA MET A 1 -24.90 -23.81 28.93
C MET A 1 -25.70 -23.37 30.17
N ASN A 2 -25.22 -23.71 31.37
CA ASN A 2 -25.93 -23.50 32.61
C ASN A 2 -26.26 -21.97 32.78
N LYS A 3 -27.47 -21.58 33.20
CA LYS A 3 -27.88 -20.16 33.33
C LYS A 3 -26.89 -19.31 34.16
N LYS A 4 -26.26 -19.90 35.16
CA LYS A 4 -25.20 -19.26 35.96
C LYS A 4 -23.94 -18.98 35.13
N LEU A 5 -23.49 -19.92 34.28
CA LEU A 5 -22.34 -19.76 33.42
C LEU A 5 -22.57 -18.66 32.36
N SER A 6 -23.79 -18.53 31.84
CA SER A 6 -24.13 -17.50 30.86
C SER A 6 -24.13 -16.07 31.41
N ALA A 7 -24.27 -15.89 32.73
CA ALA A 7 -24.20 -14.60 33.39
C ALA A 7 -22.75 -14.20 33.77
N ILE A 8 -21.91 -15.17 34.09
CA ILE A 8 -20.51 -14.94 34.53
C ILE A 8 -19.58 -14.77 33.32
N PHE A 9 -19.83 -15.46 32.22
CA PHE A 9 -18.99 -15.44 31.03
C PHE A 9 -18.70 -14.03 30.48
N PRO A 10 -19.69 -13.09 30.40
CA PRO A 10 -19.42 -11.73 29.97
C PRO A 10 -18.45 -10.94 30.87
N ILE A 11 -18.50 -11.19 32.17
CA ILE A 11 -17.62 -10.53 33.14
C ILE A 11 -16.21 -11.07 32.99
N ILE A 12 -16.05 -12.39 32.87
CA ILE A 12 -14.76 -13.03 32.59
C ILE A 12 -14.16 -12.48 31.29
N LEU A 13 -14.96 -12.33 30.24
CA LEU A 13 -14.51 -11.78 28.95
C LEU A 13 -14.01 -10.32 29.09
N LEU A 14 -14.71 -9.48 29.86
CA LEU A 14 -14.26 -8.11 30.13
C LEU A 14 -12.94 -8.09 30.90
N ILE A 15 -12.77 -8.97 31.90
CA ILE A 15 -11.52 -9.08 32.67
C ILE A 15 -10.37 -9.52 31.75
N ILE A 16 -10.59 -10.56 30.94
CA ILE A 16 -9.58 -11.05 29.96
C ILE A 16 -9.21 -9.92 28.99
N LEU A 17 -10.20 -9.21 28.45
CA LEU A 17 -9.94 -8.11 27.53
C LEU A 17 -9.22 -6.94 28.21
N ALA A 18 -9.55 -6.62 29.46
CA ALA A 18 -8.88 -5.57 30.22
C ALA A 18 -7.39 -5.95 30.46
N LEU A 19 -7.13 -7.19 30.90
CA LEU A 19 -5.77 -7.69 31.06
C LEU A 19 -5.01 -7.66 29.72
N ALA A 20 -5.65 -8.09 28.64
CA ALA A 20 -5.06 -8.03 27.31
C ALA A 20 -4.69 -6.62 26.88
N VAL A 21 -5.55 -5.65 27.12
CA VAL A 21 -5.28 -4.23 26.84
C VAL A 21 -4.08 -3.72 27.65
N ILE A 22 -4.03 -4.04 28.95
CA ILE A 22 -2.90 -3.65 29.80
C ILE A 22 -1.59 -4.26 29.28
N ILE A 23 -1.58 -5.55 28.99
CA ILE A 23 -0.39 -6.25 28.48
C ILE A 23 0.02 -5.68 27.10
N SER A 24 -0.96 -5.46 26.23
CA SER A 24 -0.72 -4.93 24.86
C SER A 24 -0.16 -3.50 24.84
N ILE A 25 -0.33 -2.75 25.92
CA ILE A 25 0.26 -1.42 26.09
C ILE A 25 1.57 -1.50 26.87
N ALA A 26 1.64 -2.32 27.93
CA ALA A 26 2.79 -2.43 28.79
C ALA A 26 4.04 -2.93 28.05
N ILE A 27 3.91 -3.98 27.23
CA ILE A 27 5.02 -4.54 26.44
C ILE A 27 5.64 -3.47 25.50
N PRO A 28 4.89 -2.75 24.66
CA PRO A 28 5.47 -1.70 23.84
C PRO A 28 6.00 -0.49 24.64
N ILE A 29 5.43 -0.16 25.78
CA ILE A 29 5.99 0.91 26.65
C ILE A 29 7.39 0.50 27.10
N ASP A 30 7.53 -0.71 27.62
CA ASP A 30 8.82 -1.21 28.09
C ASP A 30 9.84 -1.30 26.94
N GLY A 31 9.48 -2.01 25.87
CA GLY A 31 10.41 -2.32 24.78
C GLY A 31 10.71 -1.16 23.84
N LEU A 32 9.84 -0.15 23.73
CA LEU A 32 10.01 0.95 22.78
C LEU A 32 10.35 2.27 23.49
N ILE A 33 9.71 2.59 24.61
CA ILE A 33 9.80 3.91 25.24
C ILE A 33 10.87 3.87 26.34
N ILE A 34 10.82 2.89 27.25
CA ILE A 34 11.74 2.84 28.39
C ILE A 34 13.12 2.35 27.95
N ASN A 35 13.17 1.22 27.26
CA ASN A 35 14.42 0.54 26.91
C ASN A 35 14.74 0.56 25.40
N GLY A 36 13.93 1.23 24.59
CA GLY A 36 14.02 1.16 23.14
C GLY A 36 14.27 2.48 22.45
N ILE A 37 14.01 2.47 21.16
CA ILE A 37 14.29 3.56 20.21
C ILE A 37 13.56 4.87 20.47
N PHE A 38 12.54 4.89 21.32
CA PHE A 38 11.76 6.08 21.65
C PHE A 38 12.05 6.61 23.07
N LYS A 39 13.11 6.14 23.74
CA LYS A 39 13.47 6.63 25.07
C LYS A 39 13.66 8.15 25.10
N ASP A 40 14.21 8.72 24.00
CA ASP A 40 14.51 10.13 23.88
C ASP A 40 13.39 10.92 23.14
N ILE A 41 12.16 10.40 23.16
CA ILE A 41 11.03 10.94 22.38
C ILE A 41 10.72 12.42 22.70
N LEU A 42 10.96 12.83 23.94
CA LEU A 42 10.70 14.20 24.40
C LEU A 42 11.95 15.10 24.33
N ASP A 43 13.11 14.55 24.01
CA ASP A 43 14.36 15.30 23.91
C ASP A 43 14.57 15.85 22.48
N ILE A 44 13.74 15.41 21.53
CA ILE A 44 13.80 15.80 20.11
C ILE A 44 12.79 16.92 19.86
N GLU A 45 13.28 18.10 19.48
CA GLU A 45 12.46 19.31 19.28
C GLU A 45 11.36 19.10 18.23
N GLU A 46 11.66 18.44 17.13
CA GLU A 46 10.69 18.15 16.06
C GLU A 46 9.51 17.30 16.56
N ASN A 47 9.73 16.41 17.52
CA ASN A 47 8.68 15.64 18.15
C ASN A 47 7.77 16.49 19.02
N ILE A 48 8.35 17.43 19.78
CA ILE A 48 7.58 18.35 20.65
C ILE A 48 6.72 19.25 19.77
N ILE A 49 7.28 19.83 18.73
CA ILE A 49 6.56 20.68 17.78
C ILE A 49 5.38 19.88 17.17
N MET A 50 5.63 18.67 16.72
CA MET A 50 4.58 17.83 16.15
C MET A 50 3.49 17.48 17.16
N PHE A 51 3.82 17.20 18.44
CA PHE A 51 2.80 16.97 19.48
C PHE A 51 1.92 18.19 19.70
N ILE A 52 2.51 19.39 19.70
CA ILE A 52 1.78 20.66 19.81
C ILE A 52 0.82 20.83 18.61
N GLU A 53 1.29 20.58 17.40
CA GLU A 53 0.47 20.67 16.18
C GLU A 53 -0.67 19.65 16.19
N ILE A 54 -0.42 18.42 16.57
CA ILE A 54 -1.44 17.37 16.73
C ILE A 54 -2.51 17.81 17.74
N ALA A 55 -2.08 18.37 18.89
CA ALA A 55 -3.00 18.85 19.92
C ALA A 55 -3.86 20.02 19.42
N ILE A 56 -3.25 20.99 18.72
CA ILE A 56 -3.96 22.13 18.12
C ILE A 56 -4.99 21.67 17.10
N ILE A 57 -4.59 20.79 16.17
CA ILE A 57 -5.49 20.27 15.13
C ILE A 57 -6.66 19.51 15.77
N MET A 58 -6.38 18.63 16.73
CA MET A 58 -7.42 17.87 17.42
C MET A 58 -8.38 18.79 18.17
N PHE A 59 -7.84 19.81 18.86
CA PHE A 59 -8.65 20.82 19.54
C PHE A 59 -9.56 21.57 18.57
N LEU A 60 -9.04 22.04 17.44
CA LEU A 60 -9.82 22.74 16.41
C LEU A 60 -10.90 21.85 15.80
N LEU A 61 -10.57 20.63 15.42
CA LEU A 61 -11.52 19.68 14.84
C LEU A 61 -12.65 19.35 15.81
N LEU A 62 -12.33 19.10 17.09
CA LEU A 62 -13.33 18.81 18.13
C LEU A 62 -14.17 20.02 18.46
N SER A 63 -13.58 21.20 18.64
CA SER A 63 -14.28 22.43 18.92
C SER A 63 -15.30 22.76 17.82
N ILE A 64 -14.88 22.72 16.56
CA ILE A 64 -15.77 22.91 15.41
C ILE A 64 -16.86 21.83 15.40
N GLY A 65 -16.47 20.56 15.61
CA GLY A 65 -17.39 19.43 15.56
C GLY A 65 -18.49 19.48 16.62
N LEU A 66 -18.14 19.85 17.85
CA LEU A 66 -19.06 19.84 19.02
C LEU A 66 -19.84 21.10 19.13
N VAL A 67 -19.29 22.27 18.79
CA VAL A 67 -19.94 23.60 18.96
C VAL A 67 -20.78 23.95 17.74
N VAL A 68 -20.30 23.71 16.51
CA VAL A 68 -20.97 24.11 15.28
C VAL A 68 -22.14 23.18 14.96
N LYS A 69 -23.37 23.60 15.26
CA LYS A 69 -24.58 22.80 14.97
C LYS A 69 -24.91 22.72 13.47
N ASN A 70 -24.59 23.77 12.71
CA ASN A 70 -24.85 23.77 11.26
C ASN A 70 -23.89 22.85 10.55
N VAL A 71 -24.40 21.76 9.97
CA VAL A 71 -23.61 20.73 9.30
C VAL A 71 -22.80 21.28 8.14
N LYS A 72 -23.36 22.21 7.34
CA LYS A 72 -22.64 22.79 6.19
C LYS A 72 -21.47 23.66 6.67
N LEU A 73 -21.73 24.53 7.65
CA LEU A 73 -20.68 25.38 8.23
C LEU A 73 -19.57 24.53 8.88
N ARG A 74 -19.96 23.48 9.60
CA ARG A 74 -19.00 22.54 10.20
C ARG A 74 -18.11 21.89 9.15
N ILE A 75 -18.65 21.41 8.03
CA ILE A 75 -17.86 20.83 6.93
C ILE A 75 -16.92 21.88 6.34
N VAL A 76 -17.40 23.09 6.09
CA VAL A 76 -16.57 24.18 5.56
C VAL A 76 -15.40 24.49 6.52
N LEU A 77 -15.67 24.62 7.82
CA LEU A 77 -14.62 24.90 8.80
C LEU A 77 -13.61 23.75 8.94
N TRP A 78 -14.08 22.49 8.96
CA TRP A 78 -13.16 21.33 8.93
C TRP A 78 -12.31 21.30 7.67
N THR A 79 -12.91 21.61 6.52
CA THR A 79 -12.16 21.71 5.25
C THR A 79 -11.13 22.84 5.33
N LEU A 80 -11.47 23.97 5.93
CA LEU A 80 -10.54 25.09 6.11
C LEU A 80 -9.34 24.69 6.99
N VAL A 81 -9.58 24.03 8.13
CA VAL A 81 -8.51 23.51 9.00
C VAL A 81 -7.60 22.57 8.21
N GLY A 82 -8.19 21.63 7.46
CA GLY A 82 -7.43 20.71 6.61
C GLY A 82 -6.64 21.45 5.53
N LEU A 83 -7.23 22.43 4.84
CA LEU A 83 -6.55 23.21 3.80
C LEU A 83 -5.37 24.01 4.37
N VAL A 84 -5.52 24.63 5.54
CA VAL A 84 -4.43 25.33 6.22
C VAL A 84 -3.31 24.35 6.55
N PHE A 85 -3.63 23.21 7.15
CA PHE A 85 -2.63 22.20 7.50
C PHE A 85 -1.86 21.69 6.27
N ILE A 86 -2.54 21.28 5.20
CA ILE A 86 -1.90 20.78 3.99
C ILE A 86 -1.13 21.85 3.24
N TYR A 87 -1.50 23.13 3.40
CA TYR A 87 -0.78 24.26 2.81
C TYR A 87 0.56 24.51 3.53
N ILE A 88 0.55 24.61 4.86
CA ILE A 88 1.76 24.88 5.64
C ILE A 88 2.79 23.74 5.58
N HIS A 89 2.34 22.49 5.34
CA HIS A 89 3.21 21.32 5.14
C HIS A 89 3.48 21.01 3.67
N TYR A 90 3.31 21.95 2.76
CA TYR A 90 3.63 21.85 1.31
C TYR A 90 2.91 20.73 0.55
N MET A 91 1.76 20.27 1.02
CA MET A 91 1.02 19.17 0.39
C MET A 91 -0.14 19.63 -0.49
N LEU A 92 -0.42 20.95 -0.58
CA LEU A 92 -1.63 21.45 -1.25
C LEU A 92 -1.67 21.05 -2.72
N ILE A 93 -0.65 21.36 -3.49
CA ILE A 93 -0.58 21.04 -4.93
C ILE A 93 -0.54 19.54 -5.13
N THR A 94 0.27 18.84 -4.33
CA THR A 94 0.44 17.39 -4.38
C THR A 94 -0.90 16.67 -4.19
N LEU A 95 -1.67 17.03 -3.15
CA LEU A 95 -2.97 16.41 -2.90
C LEU A 95 -4.04 16.79 -3.94
N ILE A 96 -4.02 18.02 -4.46
CA ILE A 96 -4.95 18.41 -5.53
C ILE A 96 -4.67 17.62 -6.79
N VAL A 97 -3.41 17.56 -7.25
CA VAL A 97 -3.04 16.85 -8.48
C VAL A 97 -3.36 15.38 -8.38
N THR A 98 -2.96 14.72 -7.28
CA THR A 98 -3.25 13.30 -7.07
C THR A 98 -4.74 13.02 -6.88
N GLY A 99 -5.47 13.91 -6.22
CA GLY A 99 -6.92 13.84 -6.10
C GLY A 99 -7.64 13.95 -7.45
N VAL A 100 -7.21 14.90 -8.28
CA VAL A 100 -7.71 15.02 -9.67
C VAL A 100 -7.39 13.77 -10.49
N TYR A 101 -6.19 13.18 -10.29
CA TYR A 101 -5.83 11.92 -10.94
C TYR A 101 -6.74 10.75 -10.53
N ILE A 102 -7.05 10.60 -9.24
CA ILE A 102 -8.01 9.59 -8.77
C ILE A 102 -9.42 9.84 -9.33
N CYS A 103 -9.87 11.09 -9.37
CA CYS A 103 -11.13 11.45 -10.02
C CYS A 103 -11.13 11.12 -11.51
N TYR A 104 -10.02 11.35 -12.20
CA TYR A 104 -9.84 10.97 -13.60
C TYR A 104 -9.98 9.45 -13.78
N LEU A 105 -9.29 8.64 -12.98
CA LEU A 105 -9.41 7.16 -13.02
C LEU A 105 -10.88 6.74 -12.83
N TYR A 106 -11.55 7.31 -11.85
CA TYR A 106 -12.95 7.01 -11.57
C TYR A 106 -13.88 7.34 -12.75
N GLU A 107 -13.75 8.54 -13.35
CA GLU A 107 -14.60 8.96 -14.47
C GLU A 107 -14.25 8.20 -15.76
N LEU A 108 -12.98 7.90 -16.00
CA LEU A 108 -12.55 7.03 -17.10
C LEU A 108 -13.25 5.66 -17.02
N GLY A 109 -13.20 5.02 -15.87
CA GLY A 109 -13.87 3.75 -15.66
C GLY A 109 -15.40 3.84 -15.76
N LYS A 110 -16.00 4.94 -15.33
CA LYS A 110 -17.43 5.20 -15.48
C LYS A 110 -17.85 5.36 -16.96
N ILE A 111 -17.01 6.00 -17.78
CA ILE A 111 -17.22 6.09 -19.23
C ILE A 111 -17.17 4.69 -19.83
N ILE A 112 -16.13 3.90 -19.53
CA ILE A 112 -15.99 2.52 -19.99
C ILE A 112 -17.22 1.70 -19.59
N ASN A 113 -17.60 1.75 -18.33
CA ASN A 113 -18.80 1.07 -17.85
C ASN A 113 -20.07 1.51 -18.59
N SER A 114 -20.21 2.80 -18.90
CA SER A 114 -21.36 3.31 -19.61
C SER A 114 -21.42 2.83 -21.05
N VAL A 115 -20.28 2.70 -21.72
CA VAL A 115 -20.17 2.17 -23.10
C VAL A 115 -20.51 0.67 -23.11
N VAL A 116 -19.88 -0.08 -22.22
CA VAL A 116 -20.08 -1.54 -22.07
C VAL A 116 -21.54 -1.88 -21.74
N CYS A 117 -22.23 -1.03 -20.96
CA CYS A 117 -23.63 -1.25 -20.57
C CYS A 117 -24.66 -0.69 -21.58
N ARG A 118 -24.27 0.09 -22.59
CA ARG A 118 -25.22 0.61 -23.60
C ARG A 118 -25.90 -0.49 -24.41
N GLY A 119 -25.22 -1.59 -24.65
CA GLY A 119 -25.81 -2.77 -25.31
C GLY A 119 -26.95 -3.46 -24.53
N ILE A 120 -27.10 -3.16 -23.24
CA ILE A 120 -28.13 -3.74 -22.37
C ILE A 120 -29.51 -3.09 -22.56
N LYS A 121 -29.56 -1.85 -23.02
CA LYS A 121 -30.80 -1.05 -23.11
C LYS A 121 -31.73 -1.44 -24.26
N SER A 122 -31.28 -2.23 -25.23
CA SER A 122 -31.97 -2.38 -26.51
C SER A 122 -33.09 -3.41 -26.56
N LYS A 123 -33.25 -4.36 -25.63
CA LYS A 123 -34.16 -5.48 -25.86
C LYS A 123 -35.27 -5.78 -24.83
N ASN A 124 -35.30 -5.18 -23.64
CA ASN A 124 -36.30 -5.54 -22.62
C ASN A 124 -36.88 -4.37 -21.84
N SER A 125 -37.74 -3.57 -22.52
CA SER A 125 -38.40 -2.39 -21.92
C SER A 125 -39.67 -2.68 -21.07
N LYS A 126 -39.98 -3.94 -20.73
CA LYS A 126 -41.27 -4.28 -20.07
C LYS A 126 -41.19 -4.57 -18.54
N ILE A 127 -40.02 -4.43 -17.87
CA ILE A 127 -39.93 -4.69 -16.41
C ILE A 127 -39.49 -3.41 -15.70
N ILE A 128 -40.44 -2.52 -15.43
CA ILE A 128 -40.21 -1.15 -14.95
C ILE A 128 -39.73 -1.06 -13.49
N ASN A 129 -39.97 -2.02 -12.63
CA ASN A 129 -39.59 -1.97 -11.20
C ASN A 129 -38.26 -2.63 -10.84
N LEU A 130 -37.68 -3.45 -11.71
CA LEU A 130 -36.33 -4.01 -11.56
C LEU A 130 -35.23 -2.98 -11.94
N GLN A 131 -35.57 -1.94 -12.68
CA GLN A 131 -34.64 -0.96 -13.26
C GLN A 131 -33.86 -0.14 -12.24
N ALA A 132 -34.39 0.16 -11.05
CA ALA A 132 -33.71 1.02 -10.07
C ALA A 132 -32.58 0.28 -9.34
N VAL A 133 -32.82 -0.96 -8.91
CA VAL A 133 -31.81 -1.80 -8.22
C VAL A 133 -30.74 -2.24 -9.21
N ASP A 134 -31.12 -2.60 -10.44
CA ASP A 134 -30.19 -2.99 -11.49
C ASP A 134 -29.29 -1.85 -11.88
N LYS A 135 -29.83 -0.63 -12.06
CA LYS A 135 -29.05 0.56 -12.39
C LYS A 135 -28.02 0.91 -11.32
N GLN A 136 -28.32 0.69 -10.05
CA GLN A 136 -27.41 0.94 -8.93
C GLN A 136 -26.29 -0.10 -8.87
N LEU A 137 -26.57 -1.37 -9.14
CA LEU A 137 -25.61 -2.46 -9.20
C LEU A 137 -24.61 -2.29 -10.35
N TYR A 138 -25.11 -1.98 -11.55
CA TYR A 138 -24.26 -1.80 -12.74
C TYR A 138 -23.42 -0.51 -12.71
N ASN A 139 -23.82 0.51 -11.95
CA ASN A 139 -23.10 1.77 -11.78
C ASN A 139 -22.49 1.92 -10.39
N ASN A 140 -22.09 0.83 -9.76
CA ASN A 140 -21.41 0.87 -8.48
C ASN A 140 -20.12 1.67 -8.59
N HIS A 141 -19.85 2.53 -7.62
CA HIS A 141 -18.69 3.42 -7.61
C HIS A 141 -17.36 2.66 -7.61
N TYR A 142 -17.30 1.50 -6.93
CA TYR A 142 -16.07 0.73 -6.80
C TYR A 142 -15.68 0.07 -8.13
N ILE A 143 -16.64 -0.48 -8.88
CA ILE A 143 -16.33 -1.06 -10.20
C ILE A 143 -15.86 0.02 -11.19
N ASN A 144 -16.35 1.26 -11.08
CA ASN A 144 -15.86 2.35 -11.91
C ASN A 144 -14.36 2.59 -11.66
N LEU A 145 -13.93 2.61 -10.40
CA LEU A 145 -12.51 2.77 -10.08
C LEU A 145 -11.67 1.58 -10.58
N VAL A 146 -12.14 0.34 -10.39
CA VAL A 146 -11.46 -0.86 -10.91
C VAL A 146 -11.28 -0.79 -12.42
N MET A 147 -12.32 -0.39 -13.18
CA MET A 147 -12.24 -0.24 -14.64
C MET A 147 -11.29 0.87 -15.06
N GLY A 148 -11.25 1.99 -14.35
CA GLY A 148 -10.30 3.08 -14.63
C GLY A 148 -8.85 2.67 -14.39
N ILE A 149 -8.58 1.95 -13.30
CA ILE A 149 -7.27 1.37 -13.02
C ILE A 149 -6.87 0.38 -14.12
N SER A 150 -7.77 -0.54 -14.49
CA SER A 150 -7.53 -1.51 -15.57
C SER A 150 -7.18 -0.82 -16.88
N ALA A 151 -7.95 0.21 -17.26
CA ALA A 151 -7.73 0.95 -18.49
C ALA A 151 -6.41 1.72 -18.50
N MET A 152 -6.04 2.31 -17.36
CA MET A 152 -4.76 3.02 -17.24
C MET A 152 -3.56 2.07 -17.34
N ILE A 153 -3.63 0.90 -16.70
CA ILE A 153 -2.61 -0.15 -16.83
C ILE A 153 -2.49 -0.57 -18.31
N ILE A 154 -3.61 -0.85 -18.98
CA ILE A 154 -3.61 -1.20 -20.41
C ILE A 154 -2.99 -0.09 -21.26
N LEU A 155 -3.34 1.17 -21.00
CA LEU A 155 -2.79 2.32 -21.75
C LEU A 155 -1.26 2.35 -21.64
N VAL A 156 -0.73 2.33 -20.41
CA VAL A 156 0.72 2.40 -20.18
C VAL A 156 1.45 1.19 -20.77
N CYS A 157 0.89 -0.01 -20.61
CA CYS A 157 1.46 -1.23 -21.17
C CYS A 157 1.46 -1.18 -22.72
N THR A 158 0.37 -0.72 -23.30
CA THR A 158 0.27 -0.59 -24.77
C THR A 158 1.27 0.44 -25.30
N MET A 159 1.35 1.62 -24.69
CA MET A 159 2.33 2.64 -25.07
C MET A 159 3.77 2.10 -24.97
N SER A 160 4.07 1.37 -23.89
CA SER A 160 5.38 0.74 -23.71
C SER A 160 5.68 -0.30 -24.80
N ALA A 161 4.69 -1.09 -25.23
CA ALA A 161 4.84 -2.06 -26.30
C ALA A 161 5.19 -1.41 -27.66
N PHE A 162 4.76 -0.16 -27.86
CA PHE A 162 5.09 0.64 -29.06
C PHE A 162 6.31 1.58 -28.87
N ASN A 163 7.12 1.38 -27.83
CA ASN A 163 8.28 2.23 -27.48
C ASN A 163 7.89 3.70 -27.18
N LEU A 164 6.66 3.93 -26.73
CA LEU A 164 6.15 5.24 -26.32
C LEU A 164 5.97 5.32 -24.78
N GLY A 165 6.59 4.39 -24.06
CA GLY A 165 6.38 4.19 -22.61
C GLY A 165 7.12 5.18 -21.71
N SER A 166 7.81 6.19 -22.21
CA SER A 166 8.46 7.20 -21.37
C SER A 166 7.44 7.92 -20.48
N VAL A 167 7.86 8.32 -19.27
CA VAL A 167 7.00 9.09 -18.33
C VAL A 167 6.37 10.31 -19.01
N GLN A 168 7.15 11.01 -19.81
CA GLN A 168 6.66 12.21 -20.50
C GLN A 168 5.54 11.90 -21.49
N ASN A 169 5.71 10.88 -22.33
CA ASN A 169 4.70 10.46 -23.30
C ASN A 169 3.42 9.95 -22.62
N VAL A 170 3.59 9.12 -21.56
CA VAL A 170 2.46 8.60 -20.78
C VAL A 170 1.72 9.75 -20.09
N ARG A 171 2.43 10.75 -19.57
CA ARG A 171 1.83 11.95 -18.97
C ARG A 171 1.04 12.76 -20.00
N ILE A 172 1.61 13.00 -21.18
CA ILE A 172 0.93 13.71 -22.27
C ILE A 172 -0.35 12.95 -22.68
N ALA A 173 -0.26 11.64 -22.90
CA ALA A 173 -1.41 10.81 -23.21
C ALA A 173 -2.49 10.87 -22.12
N THR A 174 -2.09 10.83 -20.86
CA THR A 174 -3.00 10.94 -19.71
C THR A 174 -3.71 12.29 -19.69
N ILE A 175 -3.00 13.40 -19.96
CA ILE A 175 -3.57 14.76 -20.01
C ILE A 175 -4.54 14.87 -21.18
N ILE A 176 -4.17 14.39 -22.37
CA ILE A 176 -5.05 14.41 -23.56
C ILE A 176 -6.34 13.66 -23.28
N LEU A 177 -6.26 12.48 -22.67
CA LEU A 177 -7.43 11.69 -22.30
C LEU A 177 -8.22 12.29 -21.12
N ALA A 178 -7.58 13.04 -20.24
CA ALA A 178 -8.26 13.68 -19.11
C ALA A 178 -9.18 14.81 -19.57
N ILE A 179 -8.86 15.54 -20.64
CA ILE A 179 -9.67 16.64 -21.15
C ILE A 179 -11.11 16.17 -21.48
N PRO A 180 -11.35 15.18 -22.36
CA PRO A 180 -12.71 14.71 -22.65
C PRO A 180 -13.36 14.02 -21.45
N VAL A 181 -12.60 13.33 -20.59
CA VAL A 181 -13.11 12.65 -19.40
C VAL A 181 -13.65 13.68 -18.39
N LEU A 182 -12.88 14.70 -18.06
CA LEU A 182 -13.28 15.77 -17.14
C LEU A 182 -14.36 16.67 -17.79
N GLY A 183 -14.28 16.91 -19.10
CA GLY A 183 -15.32 17.60 -19.88
C GLY A 183 -16.68 16.89 -19.80
N SER A 184 -16.68 15.56 -19.80
CA SER A 184 -17.92 14.77 -19.62
C SER A 184 -18.54 14.97 -18.22
N LEU A 185 -17.73 15.18 -17.19
CA LEU A 185 -18.18 15.50 -15.83
C LEU A 185 -18.95 16.83 -15.81
N VAL A 186 -18.39 17.86 -16.41
CA VAL A 186 -19.01 19.19 -16.48
C VAL A 186 -20.33 19.11 -17.26
N LYS A 187 -20.32 18.49 -18.44
CA LYS A 187 -21.52 18.29 -19.25
C LYS A 187 -22.62 17.52 -18.55
N ASN A 188 -22.27 16.41 -17.87
CA ASN A 188 -23.23 15.58 -17.15
C ASN A 188 -23.82 16.30 -15.93
N ASN A 189 -23.05 17.15 -15.25
CA ASN A 189 -23.55 17.94 -14.13
C ASN A 189 -24.46 19.07 -14.61
N LEU A 190 -24.11 19.77 -15.68
CA LEU A 190 -24.93 20.80 -16.30
C LEU A 190 -26.25 20.25 -16.87
N LEU A 191 -26.21 19.07 -17.52
CA LEU A 191 -27.40 18.39 -18.01
C LEU A 191 -28.29 17.88 -16.88
N LYS A 192 -27.70 17.38 -15.75
CA LYS A 192 -28.47 17.00 -14.57
C LYS A 192 -29.19 18.21 -13.95
N GLU A 193 -28.56 19.36 -13.88
CA GLU A 193 -29.22 20.58 -13.40
C GLU A 193 -30.39 20.99 -14.30
N LYS A 194 -30.22 20.97 -15.61
CA LYS A 194 -31.30 21.28 -16.57
C LYS A 194 -32.44 20.27 -16.55
N THR A 195 -32.15 18.97 -16.44
CA THR A 195 -33.17 17.90 -16.44
C THR A 195 -33.87 17.79 -15.09
N VAL A 196 -33.15 18.01 -13.98
CA VAL A 196 -33.70 18.02 -12.61
C VAL A 196 -34.61 19.26 -12.42
N SER A 197 -34.32 20.36 -13.09
CA SER A 197 -35.17 21.56 -13.06
C SER A 197 -36.53 21.35 -13.76
N LYS A 198 -36.58 20.48 -14.79
CA LYS A 198 -37.81 20.27 -15.60
C LYS A 198 -38.70 19.11 -15.13
N ASN A 199 -38.18 18.02 -14.56
CA ASN A 199 -38.93 16.75 -14.41
C ASN A 199 -38.99 16.16 -12.99
N LEU A 200 -38.39 16.75 -11.96
CA LEU A 200 -38.49 16.22 -10.57
C LEU A 200 -39.46 17.08 -9.77
N LYS A 201 -40.70 16.56 -9.64
CA LYS A 201 -41.68 17.05 -8.67
C LYS A 201 -41.01 17.31 -7.33
N LYS A 202 -41.33 18.42 -6.71
CA LYS A 202 -40.83 18.94 -5.39
C LYS A 202 -40.58 17.85 -4.33
N ASN A 203 -41.31 16.74 -4.36
CA ASN A 203 -41.31 15.69 -3.34
C ASN A 203 -40.05 14.79 -3.35
N THR A 204 -39.49 14.44 -4.53
CA THR A 204 -38.26 13.60 -4.62
C THR A 204 -36.99 14.37 -4.25
N ARG A 205 -36.95 15.66 -4.62
CA ARG A 205 -35.84 16.57 -4.24
C ARG A 205 -35.83 16.84 -2.72
N PHE A 206 -36.99 16.92 -2.11
CA PHE A 206 -37.15 17.13 -0.67
C PHE A 206 -36.76 15.85 0.12
N SER A 207 -37.18 14.67 -0.35
CA SER A 207 -36.82 13.39 0.26
C SER A 207 -35.30 13.11 0.19
N MET A 208 -34.67 13.38 -0.96
CA MET A 208 -33.22 13.20 -1.13
C MET A 208 -32.41 14.19 -0.26
N LYS A 209 -32.82 15.45 -0.17
CA LYS A 209 -32.22 16.45 0.74
C LYS A 209 -32.39 16.07 2.22
N LYS A 210 -33.56 15.53 2.59
CA LYS A 210 -33.85 15.06 3.96
C LYS A 210 -32.98 13.86 4.34
N ASN A 211 -32.79 12.91 3.41
CA ASN A 211 -31.93 11.73 3.63
C ASN A 211 -30.45 12.11 3.75
N ILE A 212 -29.95 13.02 2.93
CA ILE A 212 -28.58 13.55 3.04
C ILE A 212 -28.40 14.30 4.37
N LYS A 213 -29.36 15.15 4.76
CA LYS A 213 -29.30 15.87 6.04
C LYS A 213 -29.26 14.91 7.22
N LYS A 214 -30.07 13.83 7.18
CA LYS A 214 -30.09 12.79 8.23
C LYS A 214 -28.79 11.98 8.27
N ALA A 215 -28.20 11.68 7.11
CA ALA A 215 -26.93 10.97 7.03
C ALA A 215 -25.75 11.79 7.58
N LEU A 216 -25.79 13.11 7.40
CA LEU A 216 -24.77 14.06 7.87
C LEU A 216 -24.97 14.50 9.34
N GLN A 217 -26.10 14.16 9.97
CA GLN A 217 -26.28 14.38 11.41
C GLN A 217 -25.42 13.39 12.18
N LEU A 218 -24.41 13.88 12.87
CA LEU A 218 -23.49 13.12 13.73
C LEU A 218 -23.84 13.40 15.19
N ASN A 219 -23.87 12.36 16.02
CA ASN A 219 -23.88 12.52 17.46
C ASN A 219 -22.46 12.87 17.99
N LYS A 220 -22.34 13.26 19.26
CA LYS A 220 -21.05 13.66 19.85
C LYS A 220 -19.96 12.59 19.70
N LEU A 221 -20.28 11.32 19.93
CA LEU A 221 -19.35 10.21 19.81
C LEU A 221 -18.90 10.00 18.35
N GLU A 222 -19.82 10.08 17.39
CA GLU A 222 -19.51 10.00 15.97
C GLU A 222 -18.61 11.16 15.50
N ILE A 223 -18.78 12.35 16.08
CA ILE A 223 -17.90 13.51 15.84
C ILE A 223 -16.49 13.21 16.34
N ILE A 224 -16.36 12.76 17.59
CA ILE A 224 -15.05 12.43 18.17
C ILE A 224 -14.33 11.37 17.31
N MET A 225 -15.02 10.28 16.98
CA MET A 225 -14.44 9.22 16.13
C MET A 225 -13.99 9.74 14.75
N LEU A 226 -14.81 10.58 14.12
CA LEU A 226 -14.47 11.15 12.82
C LEU A 226 -13.28 12.11 12.91
N CYS A 227 -13.24 12.97 13.93
CA CYS A 227 -12.11 13.87 14.17
C CYS A 227 -10.81 13.11 14.40
N THR A 228 -10.86 11.99 15.14
CA THR A 228 -9.69 11.14 15.37
C THR A 228 -9.22 10.45 14.07
N ILE A 229 -10.14 9.95 13.23
CA ILE A 229 -9.79 9.42 11.92
C ILE A 229 -9.14 10.50 11.04
N MET A 230 -9.71 11.70 11.02
CA MET A 230 -9.15 12.83 10.27
C MET A 230 -7.76 13.20 10.78
N LEU A 231 -7.55 13.24 12.09
CA LEU A 231 -6.24 13.50 12.70
C LEU A 231 -5.19 12.49 12.23
N LEU A 232 -5.50 11.19 12.29
CA LEU A 232 -4.59 10.13 11.85
C LEU A 232 -4.22 10.28 10.36
N ILE A 233 -5.17 10.67 9.51
CA ILE A 233 -4.90 10.94 8.10
C ILE A 233 -4.01 12.19 7.95
N PHE A 234 -4.27 13.26 8.68
CA PHE A 234 -3.45 14.48 8.65
C PHE A 234 -2.02 14.23 9.12
N MET A 235 -1.83 13.40 10.16
CA MET A 235 -0.49 12.99 10.59
C MET A 235 0.31 12.37 9.45
N GLN A 236 -0.31 11.52 8.65
CA GLN A 236 0.37 10.92 7.50
C GLN A 236 0.60 11.94 6.36
N VAL A 237 -0.38 12.80 6.09
CA VAL A 237 -0.26 13.86 5.08
C VAL A 237 0.90 14.83 5.39
N GLY A 238 1.07 15.22 6.65
CA GLY A 238 2.16 16.12 7.07
C GLY A 238 3.56 15.56 6.84
N ARG A 239 3.70 14.25 6.68
CA ARG A 239 4.97 13.53 6.48
C ARG A 239 5.28 13.18 5.04
N LEU A 240 4.33 13.27 4.13
CA LEU A 240 4.47 12.74 2.76
C LEU A 240 5.70 13.22 2.01
N ASN A 241 6.15 14.45 2.25
CA ASN A 241 7.30 15.01 1.57
C ASN A 241 8.65 14.56 2.13
N ILE A 242 8.69 14.09 3.37
CA ILE A 242 9.91 13.65 4.06
C ILE A 242 9.96 12.14 4.27
N ALA A 243 8.84 11.43 4.10
CA ALA A 243 8.78 10.00 4.31
C ALA A 243 9.31 9.25 3.09
N ILE A 244 10.57 8.84 3.17
CA ILE A 244 11.22 7.95 2.19
C ILE A 244 11.72 6.74 2.98
N ASP A 245 10.98 5.66 2.93
CA ASP A 245 11.42 4.39 3.50
C ASP A 245 12.38 3.66 2.57
N HIS A 246 13.13 2.73 3.12
CA HIS A 246 14.09 1.91 2.39
C HIS A 246 13.46 1.27 1.14
N ASP A 247 12.29 0.68 1.26
CA ASP A 247 11.60 0.02 0.15
C ASP A 247 11.08 1.02 -0.89
N THR A 248 10.58 2.19 -0.45
CA THR A 248 10.16 3.28 -1.35
C THR A 248 11.35 3.81 -2.13
N ALA A 249 12.50 3.98 -1.47
CA ALA A 249 13.74 4.38 -2.11
C ALA A 249 14.25 3.28 -3.06
N TRP A 250 14.22 2.03 -2.62
CA TRP A 250 14.79 0.90 -3.35
C TRP A 250 13.99 0.53 -4.61
N TYR A 251 12.70 0.26 -4.50
CA TYR A 251 11.90 -0.23 -5.63
C TYR A 251 10.57 0.52 -5.86
N GLY A 252 10.14 1.38 -4.95
CA GLY A 252 8.92 2.17 -5.08
C GLY A 252 9.10 3.37 -6.01
N VAL A 253 9.65 4.47 -5.53
CA VAL A 253 9.87 5.69 -6.32
C VAL A 253 10.90 5.44 -7.42
N ARG A 254 11.94 4.68 -7.13
CA ARG A 254 13.00 4.37 -8.10
C ARG A 254 12.49 3.57 -9.29
N SER A 255 11.56 2.65 -9.09
CA SER A 255 10.92 1.95 -10.22
C SER A 255 10.33 2.92 -11.23
N ASN A 256 9.80 4.05 -10.79
CA ASN A 256 9.23 5.06 -11.68
C ASN A 256 10.31 5.78 -12.50
N TYR A 257 11.48 6.05 -11.94
CA TYR A 257 12.60 6.59 -12.71
C TYR A 257 13.12 5.59 -13.74
N ILE A 258 13.15 4.32 -13.36
CA ILE A 258 13.61 3.23 -14.22
C ILE A 258 12.58 2.94 -15.32
N LEU A 259 11.27 2.95 -15.00
CA LEU A 259 10.20 2.77 -15.97
C LEU A 259 10.04 3.99 -16.90
N SER A 260 10.82 5.05 -16.70
CA SER A 260 10.74 6.29 -17.47
C SER A 260 11.48 6.27 -18.80
N ASN A 261 12.22 5.21 -19.10
CA ASN A 261 12.94 5.07 -20.35
C ASN A 261 11.98 4.92 -21.56
N SER A 262 12.49 5.17 -22.76
CA SER A 262 11.68 5.21 -23.99
C SER A 262 10.89 3.92 -24.26
N LYS A 263 11.47 2.76 -23.93
CA LYS A 263 10.80 1.46 -24.04
C LYS A 263 9.80 1.16 -22.93
N GLY A 264 9.82 1.97 -21.88
CA GLY A 264 8.88 1.86 -20.77
C GLY A 264 9.03 0.57 -19.97
N ILE A 265 7.89 -0.01 -19.58
CA ILE A 265 7.86 -1.12 -18.61
C ILE A 265 8.47 -2.45 -19.10
N TYR A 266 8.64 -2.64 -20.39
CA TYR A 266 9.19 -3.88 -20.99
C TYR A 266 10.70 -3.81 -21.19
N GLU A 267 11.32 -2.67 -20.92
CA GLU A 267 12.76 -2.51 -21.07
C GLU A 267 13.51 -3.29 -19.98
N ASN A 268 14.64 -3.90 -20.39
CA ASN A 268 15.60 -4.43 -19.44
C ASN A 268 16.32 -3.28 -18.74
N LEU A 269 16.10 -3.15 -17.44
CA LEU A 269 16.66 -2.08 -16.62
C LEU A 269 17.96 -2.48 -15.94
N GLY A 270 18.43 -3.70 -16.21
CA GLY A 270 19.59 -4.27 -15.55
C GLY A 270 19.38 -4.59 -14.07
N ASN A 271 18.16 -4.43 -13.57
CA ASN A 271 17.86 -4.76 -12.18
C ASN A 271 17.69 -6.24 -11.99
N VAL A 272 18.41 -6.79 -11.05
CA VAL A 272 18.49 -8.23 -10.80
C VAL A 272 17.80 -8.65 -9.50
N SER A 273 17.38 -7.71 -8.69
CA SER A 273 16.58 -8.05 -7.51
C SER A 273 15.19 -8.56 -7.92
N LEU A 274 14.75 -9.66 -7.30
CA LEU A 274 13.42 -10.22 -7.57
C LEU A 274 12.28 -9.25 -7.33
N VAL A 275 12.44 -8.26 -6.43
CA VAL A 275 11.42 -7.22 -6.19
C VAL A 275 11.11 -6.37 -7.43
N TYR A 276 12.08 -6.21 -8.36
CA TYR A 276 11.82 -5.54 -9.64
C TYR A 276 11.04 -6.36 -10.62
N THR A 277 11.05 -7.66 -10.46
CA THR A 277 10.33 -8.60 -11.33
C THR A 277 8.90 -8.83 -10.86
N TYR A 278 8.55 -8.43 -9.64
CA TYR A 278 7.18 -8.50 -9.15
C TYR A 278 6.23 -7.76 -10.07
N SER A 279 4.97 -8.14 -10.01
CA SER A 279 3.90 -7.40 -10.68
C SER A 279 3.93 -5.93 -10.23
N LYS A 280 4.01 -5.00 -11.18
CA LYS A 280 4.24 -3.57 -10.96
C LYS A 280 2.99 -2.71 -11.22
N GLY A 281 1.80 -3.24 -10.88
CA GLY A 281 0.53 -2.58 -11.19
C GLY A 281 0.38 -1.19 -10.58
N LEU A 282 0.85 -0.96 -9.35
CA LEU A 282 0.81 0.39 -8.76
C LEU A 282 1.80 1.33 -9.44
N GLU A 283 3.04 0.89 -9.62
CA GLU A 283 4.10 1.69 -10.23
C GLU A 283 3.73 2.10 -11.67
N ILE A 284 3.12 1.18 -12.42
CA ILE A 284 2.56 1.45 -13.76
C ILE A 284 1.42 2.47 -13.66
N LEU A 285 0.52 2.31 -12.69
CA LEU A 285 -0.61 3.20 -12.48
C LEU A 285 -0.18 4.63 -12.16
N VAL A 286 0.85 4.82 -11.33
CA VAL A 286 1.32 6.13 -10.89
C VAL A 286 2.38 6.74 -11.80
N LEU A 287 2.77 6.07 -12.88
CA LEU A 287 3.80 6.52 -13.81
C LEU A 287 3.60 7.95 -14.34
N PRO A 288 2.36 8.43 -14.65
CA PRO A 288 2.15 9.83 -15.06
C PRO A 288 2.55 10.87 -14.01
N LEU A 289 2.62 10.48 -12.73
CA LEU A 289 2.98 11.34 -11.61
C LEU A 289 4.48 11.27 -11.26
N ALA A 290 5.20 10.30 -11.82
CA ALA A 290 6.63 10.13 -11.58
C ALA A 290 7.43 11.31 -12.14
N GLY A 291 8.54 11.67 -11.48
CA GLY A 291 9.39 12.79 -11.90
C GLY A 291 8.73 14.17 -11.79
N LEU A 292 7.62 14.32 -11.08
CA LEU A 292 7.11 15.62 -10.60
C LEU A 292 8.02 16.16 -9.50
N PRO A 293 7.89 17.45 -9.12
CA PRO A 293 8.86 18.13 -8.25
C PRO A 293 9.17 17.42 -6.92
N SER A 294 8.33 16.54 -6.43
CA SER A 294 8.59 15.77 -5.20
C SER A 294 8.08 14.33 -5.33
N HIS A 295 8.70 13.40 -4.61
CA HIS A 295 8.24 12.01 -4.49
C HIS A 295 6.84 11.91 -3.86
N GLY A 296 6.44 12.94 -3.09
CA GLY A 296 5.10 13.05 -2.52
C GLY A 296 3.96 12.92 -3.53
N PHE A 297 4.17 13.28 -4.81
CA PHE A 297 3.16 13.08 -5.86
C PHE A 297 2.87 11.60 -6.14
N VAL A 298 3.82 10.71 -5.94
CA VAL A 298 3.62 9.27 -6.08
C VAL A 298 2.97 8.69 -4.81
N THR A 299 3.52 9.02 -3.65
CA THR A 299 3.06 8.47 -2.36
C THR A 299 1.67 8.96 -1.95
N ALA A 300 1.29 10.20 -2.28
CA ALA A 300 -0.02 10.77 -1.95
C ALA A 300 -1.20 10.03 -2.63
N VAL A 301 -0.96 9.28 -3.69
CA VAL A 301 -1.99 8.40 -4.29
C VAL A 301 -2.50 7.41 -3.26
N ASN A 302 -1.62 6.82 -2.45
CA ASN A 302 -2.00 5.85 -1.42
C ASN A 302 -2.84 6.49 -0.30
N ILE A 303 -2.71 7.78 -0.01
CA ILE A 303 -3.63 8.50 0.91
C ILE A 303 -5.07 8.47 0.38
N TRP A 304 -5.27 8.78 -0.88
CA TRP A 304 -6.60 8.75 -1.50
C TRP A 304 -7.17 7.33 -1.53
N LEU A 305 -6.32 6.34 -1.85
CA LEU A 305 -6.72 4.93 -1.84
C LEU A 305 -7.07 4.44 -0.43
N LEU A 306 -6.35 4.89 0.61
CA LEU A 306 -6.71 4.64 2.02
C LEU A 306 -8.08 5.21 2.37
N ILE A 307 -8.38 6.45 1.98
CA ILE A 307 -9.68 7.08 2.22
C ILE A 307 -10.80 6.25 1.57
N ILE A 308 -10.59 5.77 0.34
CA ILE A 308 -11.55 4.90 -0.36
C ILE A 308 -11.66 3.54 0.33
N ALA A 309 -10.55 2.96 0.81
CA ALA A 309 -10.55 1.71 1.55
C ALA A 309 -11.34 1.83 2.87
N LEU A 310 -11.14 2.90 3.63
CA LEU A 310 -11.93 3.19 4.85
C LEU A 310 -13.42 3.38 4.53
N HIS A 311 -13.75 4.06 3.44
CA HIS A 311 -15.14 4.15 2.98
C HIS A 311 -15.71 2.76 2.63
N CYS A 312 -14.93 1.89 1.99
CA CYS A 312 -15.35 0.52 1.71
C CYS A 312 -15.56 -0.28 3.01
N CYS A 313 -14.63 -0.22 3.97
CA CYS A 313 -14.78 -0.81 5.31
C CYS A 313 -16.06 -0.33 6.01
N TYR A 314 -16.32 0.97 5.97
CA TYR A 314 -17.56 1.55 6.50
C TYR A 314 -18.79 0.94 5.83
N LYS A 315 -18.82 0.82 4.50
CA LYS A 315 -19.92 0.21 3.76
C LYS A 315 -20.11 -1.26 4.10
N ILE A 316 -19.03 -2.02 4.21
CA ILE A 316 -19.07 -3.43 4.63
C ILE A 316 -19.67 -3.54 6.03
N ALA A 317 -19.15 -2.81 7.00
CA ALA A 317 -19.64 -2.82 8.37
C ALA A 317 -21.12 -2.39 8.48
N ARG A 318 -21.53 -1.36 7.71
CA ARG A 318 -22.90 -0.83 7.66
C ARG A 318 -23.96 -1.85 7.19
N ASN A 319 -23.56 -2.91 6.53
CA ASN A 319 -24.48 -3.99 6.22
C ASN A 319 -24.98 -4.71 7.50
N PHE A 320 -24.19 -4.70 8.56
CA PHE A 320 -24.40 -5.54 9.74
C PHE A 320 -24.64 -4.73 11.03
N VAL A 321 -24.18 -3.48 11.10
CA VAL A 321 -24.26 -2.65 12.30
C VAL A 321 -24.76 -1.22 12.02
N PRO A 322 -25.26 -0.50 13.05
CA PRO A 322 -25.58 0.93 12.95
C PRO A 322 -24.36 1.80 12.61
N LYS A 323 -24.63 3.05 12.20
CA LYS A 323 -23.64 4.05 11.77
C LYS A 323 -22.48 4.22 12.76
N SER A 324 -22.78 4.41 14.04
CA SER A 324 -21.77 4.65 15.08
C SER A 324 -20.80 3.48 15.23
N HIS A 325 -21.29 2.24 15.17
CA HIS A 325 -20.45 1.04 15.26
C HIS A 325 -19.62 0.82 13.98
N ALA A 326 -20.17 1.14 12.81
CA ALA A 326 -19.41 1.09 11.56
C ALA A 326 -18.30 2.15 11.55
N LEU A 327 -18.56 3.35 12.06
CA LEU A 327 -17.55 4.40 12.21
C LEU A 327 -16.48 4.00 13.24
N PHE A 328 -16.90 3.34 14.33
CA PHE A 328 -15.97 2.80 15.31
C PHE A 328 -15.05 1.71 14.70
N ALA A 329 -15.59 0.83 13.87
CA ALA A 329 -14.76 -0.13 13.13
C ALA A 329 -13.73 0.57 12.23
N CYS A 330 -14.12 1.64 11.54
CA CYS A 330 -13.17 2.44 10.75
C CYS A 330 -12.09 3.10 11.64
N LEU A 331 -12.46 3.61 12.82
CA LEU A 331 -11.50 4.17 13.77
C LEU A 331 -10.50 3.12 14.25
N LEU A 332 -10.97 1.91 14.61
CA LEU A 332 -10.10 0.81 15.00
C LEU A 332 -9.12 0.47 13.87
N ILE A 333 -9.60 0.36 12.63
CA ILE A 333 -8.77 0.06 11.45
C ILE A 333 -7.74 1.18 11.22
N THR A 334 -8.16 2.44 11.28
CA THR A 334 -7.26 3.59 11.07
C THR A 334 -6.21 3.69 12.19
N SER A 335 -6.52 3.23 13.40
CA SER A 335 -5.58 3.21 14.52
C SER A 335 -4.54 2.07 14.45
N ILE A 336 -4.65 1.14 13.51
CA ILE A 336 -3.59 0.16 13.25
C ILE A 336 -2.46 0.87 12.50
N PRO A 337 -1.27 1.02 13.09
CA PRO A 337 -0.18 1.80 12.47
C PRO A 337 0.16 1.32 11.07
N GLY A 338 0.19 0.01 10.84
CA GLY A 338 0.47 -0.57 9.53
C GLY A 338 -0.50 -0.17 8.42
N VAL A 339 -1.74 0.13 8.74
CA VAL A 339 -2.72 0.60 7.74
C VAL A 339 -2.44 2.05 7.34
N THR A 340 -2.15 2.90 8.31
CA THR A 340 -1.90 4.33 8.06
C THR A 340 -0.47 4.59 7.58
N ASN A 341 0.52 3.92 8.13
CA ASN A 341 1.92 4.08 7.74
C ASN A 341 2.20 3.61 6.30
N MET A 342 1.54 2.53 5.84
CA MET A 342 1.65 2.10 4.45
C MET A 342 1.06 3.11 3.45
N ALA A 343 0.20 4.02 3.89
CA ALA A 343 -0.39 5.03 3.02
C ALA A 343 0.57 6.15 2.61
N ILE A 344 1.74 6.26 3.23
CA ILE A 344 2.79 7.22 2.86
C ILE A 344 3.99 6.58 2.15
N THR A 345 3.87 5.32 1.79
CA THR A 345 4.89 4.61 1.01
C THR A 345 4.52 4.57 -0.47
N ALA A 346 5.50 4.33 -1.35
CA ALA A 346 5.25 4.06 -2.77
C ALA A 346 4.98 2.57 -3.04
N LYS A 347 4.55 1.82 -2.04
CA LYS A 347 4.30 0.37 -2.11
C LYS A 347 2.84 0.07 -2.45
N SER A 348 2.61 -1.06 -3.09
CA SER A 348 1.27 -1.49 -3.54
C SER A 348 0.34 -2.00 -2.43
N ASP A 349 0.74 -1.93 -1.16
CA ASP A 349 0.02 -2.52 -0.02
C ASP A 349 -1.40 -1.97 0.13
N ILE A 350 -1.57 -0.64 0.07
CA ILE A 350 -2.89 0.00 0.22
C ILE A 350 -3.79 -0.32 -0.98
N LEU A 351 -3.27 -0.30 -2.21
CA LEU A 351 -4.05 -0.65 -3.39
C LEU A 351 -4.44 -2.14 -3.36
N THR A 352 -3.54 -3.02 -2.88
CA THR A 352 -3.83 -4.44 -2.67
C THR A 352 -4.97 -4.64 -1.68
N LEU A 353 -4.88 -4.00 -0.51
CA LEU A 353 -5.93 -4.02 0.51
C LEU A 353 -7.27 -3.52 -0.07
N LEU A 354 -7.25 -2.42 -0.84
CA LEU A 354 -8.44 -1.86 -1.47
C LEU A 354 -9.10 -2.85 -2.44
N MET A 355 -8.32 -3.51 -3.31
CA MET A 355 -8.86 -4.51 -4.22
C MET A 355 -9.45 -5.72 -3.48
N GLN A 356 -8.78 -6.18 -2.43
CA GLN A 356 -9.27 -7.25 -1.57
C GLN A 356 -10.57 -6.87 -0.83
N LEU A 357 -10.68 -5.64 -0.35
CA LEU A 357 -11.92 -5.12 0.23
C LEU A 357 -13.05 -5.02 -0.80
N PHE A 358 -12.75 -4.69 -2.05
CA PHE A 358 -13.75 -4.69 -3.12
C PHE A 358 -14.23 -6.11 -3.42
N ILE A 359 -13.36 -7.12 -3.41
CA ILE A 359 -13.77 -8.53 -3.52
C ILE A 359 -14.77 -8.86 -2.42
N ILE A 360 -14.45 -8.57 -1.16
CA ILE A 360 -15.31 -8.85 0.00
C ILE A 360 -16.65 -8.11 -0.13
N TYR A 361 -16.61 -6.82 -0.51
CA TYR A 361 -17.80 -5.99 -0.68
C TYR A 361 -18.74 -6.58 -1.74
N PHE A 362 -18.22 -6.95 -2.91
CA PHE A 362 -19.03 -7.52 -3.99
C PHE A 362 -19.52 -8.94 -3.68
N VAL A 363 -18.76 -9.74 -2.95
CA VAL A 363 -19.20 -11.03 -2.42
C VAL A 363 -20.39 -10.84 -1.47
N ILE A 364 -20.36 -9.84 -0.57
CA ILE A 364 -21.49 -9.50 0.30
C ILE A 364 -22.72 -9.05 -0.52
N GLU A 365 -22.51 -8.24 -1.56
CA GLU A 365 -23.60 -7.84 -2.47
C GLU A 365 -24.22 -9.08 -3.13
N TYR A 366 -23.40 -10.02 -3.57
CA TYR A 366 -23.91 -11.27 -4.14
C TYR A 366 -24.70 -12.10 -3.12
N PHE A 367 -24.23 -12.20 -1.89
CA PHE A 367 -25.02 -12.85 -0.81
C PHE A 367 -26.39 -12.21 -0.60
N ASN A 368 -26.45 -10.88 -0.69
CA ASN A 368 -27.67 -10.13 -0.42
C ASN A 368 -28.66 -10.14 -1.59
N TYR A 369 -28.15 -10.10 -2.83
CA TYR A 369 -28.98 -9.85 -4.01
C TYR A 369 -28.98 -11.00 -5.02
N GLN A 370 -28.09 -11.98 -4.89
CA GLN A 370 -27.93 -13.14 -5.78
C GLN A 370 -27.75 -12.75 -7.27
N LYS A 371 -27.13 -11.59 -7.55
CA LYS A 371 -26.94 -11.10 -8.91
C LYS A 371 -25.54 -11.42 -9.43
N PRO A 372 -25.42 -12.14 -10.56
CA PRO A 372 -24.13 -12.53 -11.14
C PRO A 372 -23.17 -11.36 -11.38
N ALA A 373 -23.68 -10.17 -11.71
CA ALA A 373 -22.90 -8.96 -11.89
C ALA A 373 -21.97 -8.67 -10.68
N SER A 374 -22.42 -8.91 -9.45
CA SER A 374 -21.61 -8.69 -8.26
C SER A 374 -20.41 -9.65 -8.20
N LEU A 375 -20.56 -10.92 -8.60
CA LEU A 375 -19.44 -11.85 -8.68
C LEU A 375 -18.45 -11.48 -9.79
N ILE A 376 -18.95 -11.00 -10.93
CA ILE A 376 -18.10 -10.54 -12.03
C ILE A 376 -17.33 -9.27 -11.61
N HIS A 377 -17.94 -8.39 -10.83
CA HIS A 377 -17.23 -7.24 -10.24
C HIS A 377 -16.16 -7.68 -9.23
N ALA A 378 -16.45 -8.70 -8.41
CA ALA A 378 -15.46 -9.31 -7.53
C ALA A 378 -14.30 -9.91 -8.33
N LEU A 379 -14.60 -10.60 -9.45
CA LEU A 379 -13.59 -11.12 -10.37
C LEU A 379 -12.73 -10.00 -10.98
N CYS A 380 -13.29 -8.87 -11.38
CA CYS A 380 -12.52 -7.73 -11.87
C CYS A 380 -11.52 -7.22 -10.81
N ALA A 381 -11.97 -7.02 -9.58
CA ALA A 381 -11.11 -6.59 -8.48
C ALA A 381 -10.03 -7.64 -8.14
N PHE A 382 -10.38 -8.93 -8.21
CA PHE A 382 -9.47 -10.06 -8.03
C PHE A 382 -8.35 -10.06 -9.09
N LEU A 383 -8.69 -9.93 -10.38
CA LEU A 383 -7.72 -9.88 -11.47
C LEU A 383 -6.75 -8.70 -11.34
N ILE A 384 -7.26 -7.51 -10.94
CA ILE A 384 -6.39 -6.36 -10.70
C ILE A 384 -5.53 -6.57 -9.46
N SER A 385 -6.01 -7.22 -8.40
CA SER A 385 -5.17 -7.52 -7.23
C SER A 385 -3.93 -8.35 -7.59
N TRP A 386 -4.03 -9.20 -8.59
CA TRP A 386 -2.94 -10.03 -9.09
C TRP A 386 -1.88 -9.25 -9.89
N THR A 387 -2.17 -8.00 -10.27
CA THR A 387 -1.17 -7.12 -10.90
C THR A 387 -0.27 -6.43 -9.89
N LEU A 388 -0.46 -6.58 -8.56
CA LEU A 388 0.12 -5.70 -7.55
C LEU A 388 1.34 -6.29 -6.86
N LYS A 389 1.20 -7.43 -6.19
CA LYS A 389 2.31 -8.07 -5.48
C LYS A 389 2.09 -9.57 -5.29
N PRO A 390 3.18 -10.35 -5.03
CA PRO A 390 3.09 -11.81 -4.89
C PRO A 390 2.11 -12.29 -3.81
N THR A 391 2.06 -11.63 -2.65
CA THR A 391 1.15 -12.00 -1.56
C THR A 391 -0.33 -11.83 -1.93
N ALA A 392 -0.64 -10.91 -2.85
CA ALA A 392 -2.00 -10.75 -3.36
C ALA A 392 -2.46 -11.98 -4.15
N LEU A 393 -1.57 -12.66 -4.86
CA LEU A 393 -1.89 -13.93 -5.56
C LEU A 393 -2.44 -14.96 -4.57
N VAL A 394 -1.81 -15.11 -3.42
CA VAL A 394 -2.23 -16.08 -2.40
C VAL A 394 -3.51 -15.63 -1.69
N PHE A 395 -3.50 -14.45 -1.11
CA PHE A 395 -4.58 -14.00 -0.23
C PHE A 395 -5.86 -13.61 -0.98
N SER A 396 -5.74 -12.97 -2.14
CA SER A 396 -6.93 -12.66 -2.96
C SER A 396 -7.56 -13.92 -3.54
N THR A 397 -6.73 -14.90 -3.94
CA THR A 397 -7.23 -16.21 -4.39
C THR A 397 -7.96 -16.94 -3.28
N ALA A 398 -7.42 -16.89 -2.05
CA ALA A 398 -8.08 -17.53 -0.91
C ALA A 398 -9.47 -16.96 -0.66
N ILE A 399 -9.61 -15.62 -0.54
CA ILE A 399 -10.92 -15.01 -0.26
C ILE A 399 -11.92 -15.19 -1.40
N PHE A 400 -11.49 -15.01 -2.65
CA PHE A 400 -12.36 -15.15 -3.81
C PHE A 400 -12.70 -16.62 -4.08
N GLY A 401 -11.70 -17.51 -4.01
CA GLY A 401 -11.86 -18.94 -4.24
C GLY A 401 -12.75 -19.62 -3.19
N MET A 402 -12.57 -19.31 -1.91
CA MET A 402 -13.42 -19.86 -0.84
C MET A 402 -14.89 -19.41 -0.99
N ALA A 403 -15.12 -18.13 -1.34
CA ALA A 403 -16.46 -17.65 -1.63
C ALA A 403 -17.05 -18.35 -2.85
N GLY A 404 -16.28 -18.48 -3.94
CA GLY A 404 -16.69 -19.18 -5.16
C GLY A 404 -17.03 -20.64 -4.89
N LEU A 405 -16.16 -21.37 -4.19
CA LEU A 405 -16.39 -22.78 -3.82
C LEU A 405 -17.66 -22.94 -2.99
N TYR A 406 -17.91 -22.05 -2.03
CA TYR A 406 -19.14 -22.06 -1.25
C TYR A 406 -20.37 -21.93 -2.15
N PHE A 407 -20.37 -20.99 -3.11
CA PHE A 407 -21.51 -20.79 -4.02
C PHE A 407 -21.71 -21.98 -4.97
N ILE A 408 -20.62 -22.63 -5.42
CA ILE A 408 -20.68 -23.86 -6.22
C ILE A 408 -21.35 -24.98 -5.41
N VAL A 409 -20.82 -25.28 -4.22
CA VAL A 409 -21.33 -26.35 -3.35
C VAL A 409 -22.80 -26.14 -2.97
N LYS A 410 -23.21 -24.89 -2.76
CA LYS A 410 -24.61 -24.54 -2.45
C LYS A 410 -25.50 -24.43 -3.68
N LYS A 411 -24.99 -24.72 -4.88
CA LYS A 411 -25.72 -24.55 -6.16
C LYS A 411 -26.33 -23.15 -6.32
N GLN A 412 -25.64 -22.13 -5.77
CA GLN A 412 -26.06 -20.74 -5.79
C GLN A 412 -25.27 -19.91 -6.80
N LEU A 413 -24.41 -20.55 -7.57
CA LEU A 413 -23.60 -19.88 -8.57
C LEU A 413 -24.42 -19.71 -9.86
N HIS A 414 -24.66 -18.46 -10.23
CA HIS A 414 -25.36 -18.10 -11.45
C HIS A 414 -24.42 -17.29 -12.35
N PHE A 415 -24.19 -17.77 -13.57
CA PHE A 415 -23.31 -17.12 -14.54
C PHE A 415 -24.07 -16.36 -15.63
N ARG A 416 -25.40 -16.52 -15.68
CA ARG A 416 -26.19 -15.90 -16.75
C ARG A 416 -26.31 -14.41 -16.52
N GLU A 417 -25.51 -13.66 -17.26
CA GLU A 417 -25.45 -12.20 -17.20
C GLU A 417 -25.23 -11.65 -18.62
N TYR A 418 -25.50 -10.36 -18.81
CA TYR A 418 -25.30 -9.69 -20.09
C TYR A 418 -23.82 -9.68 -20.47
N ILE A 419 -23.54 -9.84 -21.78
CA ILE A 419 -22.18 -9.88 -22.32
C ILE A 419 -21.37 -8.63 -21.93
N GLY A 420 -22.01 -7.46 -21.83
CA GLY A 420 -21.36 -6.24 -21.40
C GLY A 420 -20.80 -6.29 -19.97
N VAL A 421 -21.38 -7.09 -19.07
CA VAL A 421 -20.83 -7.28 -17.72
C VAL A 421 -19.57 -8.14 -17.78
N TRP A 422 -19.54 -9.18 -18.62
CA TRP A 422 -18.36 -10.01 -18.85
C TRP A 422 -17.22 -9.28 -19.54
N VAL A 423 -17.49 -8.31 -20.42
CA VAL A 423 -16.46 -7.47 -21.04
C VAL A 423 -15.62 -6.75 -19.98
N ARG A 424 -16.17 -6.40 -18.81
CA ARG A 424 -15.40 -5.83 -17.69
C ARG A 424 -14.31 -6.77 -17.20
N SER A 425 -14.63 -8.05 -17.04
CA SER A 425 -13.62 -9.04 -16.62
C SER A 425 -12.55 -9.26 -17.67
N LEU A 426 -12.91 -9.19 -18.97
CA LEU A 426 -11.94 -9.25 -20.07
C LEU A 426 -10.99 -8.04 -20.07
N ILE A 427 -11.48 -6.84 -19.75
CA ILE A 427 -10.64 -5.63 -19.61
C ILE A 427 -9.66 -5.80 -18.45
N SER A 428 -10.13 -6.26 -17.27
CA SER A 428 -9.25 -6.52 -16.12
C SER A 428 -8.26 -7.66 -16.39
N LEU A 429 -8.69 -8.70 -17.11
CA LEU A 429 -7.82 -9.80 -17.54
C LEU A 429 -6.74 -9.33 -18.52
N ALA A 430 -7.07 -8.47 -19.47
CA ALA A 430 -6.10 -7.87 -20.39
C ALA A 430 -5.03 -7.07 -19.62
N ALA A 431 -5.44 -6.26 -18.64
CA ALA A 431 -4.49 -5.56 -17.77
C ALA A 431 -3.56 -6.52 -17.03
N LEU A 432 -4.09 -7.62 -16.48
CA LEU A 432 -3.31 -8.66 -15.81
C LEU A 432 -2.31 -9.32 -16.76
N ILE A 433 -2.77 -9.78 -17.94
CA ILE A 433 -1.90 -10.45 -18.92
C ILE A 433 -0.75 -9.52 -19.35
N MET A 434 -1.01 -8.24 -19.58
CA MET A 434 0.04 -7.29 -19.97
C MET A 434 1.09 -7.10 -18.88
N VAL A 435 0.68 -7.02 -17.60
CA VAL A 435 1.61 -6.93 -16.47
C VAL A 435 2.42 -8.22 -16.32
N TRP A 436 1.79 -9.37 -16.48
CA TRP A 436 2.47 -10.66 -16.39
C TRP A 436 3.39 -10.90 -17.59
N ALA A 437 3.04 -10.42 -18.78
CA ALA A 437 3.89 -10.43 -19.95
C ALA A 437 5.22 -9.69 -19.68
N ARG A 438 5.18 -8.55 -18.94
CA ARG A 438 6.40 -7.86 -18.50
C ARG A 438 7.29 -8.78 -17.66
N THR A 439 6.72 -9.40 -16.63
CA THR A 439 7.49 -10.31 -15.78
C THR A 439 8.08 -11.47 -16.58
N TYR A 440 7.32 -12.04 -17.50
CA TYR A 440 7.76 -13.12 -18.38
C TYR A 440 8.90 -12.68 -19.33
N ILE A 441 8.78 -11.51 -19.95
CA ILE A 441 9.81 -10.96 -20.83
C ILE A 441 11.14 -10.81 -20.08
N LEU A 442 11.08 -10.31 -18.85
CA LEU A 442 12.26 -10.05 -18.03
C LEU A 442 12.87 -11.34 -17.45
N THR A 443 12.05 -12.27 -16.99
CA THR A 443 12.50 -13.39 -16.14
C THR A 443 12.30 -14.78 -16.73
N GLY A 444 11.49 -14.92 -17.78
CA GLY A 444 11.02 -16.20 -18.29
C GLY A 444 9.86 -16.82 -17.52
N LEU A 445 9.45 -16.22 -16.39
CA LEU A 445 8.30 -16.66 -15.60
C LEU A 445 7.20 -15.59 -15.64
N PRO A 446 5.92 -15.96 -15.81
CA PRO A 446 4.82 -14.98 -15.79
C PRO A 446 4.63 -14.32 -14.41
N VAL A 447 5.02 -15.01 -13.34
CA VAL A 447 4.96 -14.54 -11.95
C VAL A 447 6.26 -14.90 -11.26
N THR A 448 6.79 -13.99 -10.46
CA THR A 448 8.00 -14.21 -9.70
C THR A 448 7.79 -14.12 -8.22
N SER A 449 8.64 -14.73 -7.53
CA SER A 449 8.94 -15.36 -6.29
C SER A 449 7.90 -16.38 -5.83
N VAL A 450 6.60 -16.17 -6.05
CA VAL A 450 5.55 -17.15 -5.70
C VAL A 450 5.38 -18.14 -6.84
N PHE A 451 5.25 -19.41 -6.50
CA PHE A 451 5.05 -20.52 -7.45
C PHE A 451 6.18 -20.77 -8.47
N SER A 452 7.36 -20.17 -8.31
CA SER A 452 8.48 -20.35 -9.26
C SER A 452 8.80 -21.81 -9.53
N GLY A 453 8.92 -22.65 -8.49
CA GLY A 453 9.17 -24.09 -8.64
C GLY A 453 8.02 -24.85 -9.32
N THR A 454 6.78 -24.41 -9.18
CA THR A 454 5.64 -25.01 -9.89
C THR A 454 5.67 -24.63 -11.37
N LEU A 455 5.96 -23.37 -11.67
CA LEU A 455 6.05 -22.87 -13.03
C LEU A 455 7.21 -23.55 -13.81
N THR A 456 8.34 -23.76 -13.14
CA THR A 456 9.47 -24.51 -13.75
C THR A 456 9.07 -25.95 -14.08
N LYS A 457 8.30 -26.62 -13.21
CA LYS A 457 7.75 -27.95 -13.50
C LYS A 457 6.76 -27.96 -14.67
N LEU A 458 6.13 -26.81 -14.96
CA LEU A 458 5.24 -26.63 -16.11
C LEU A 458 5.98 -26.27 -17.41
N GLY A 459 7.31 -26.24 -17.39
CA GLY A 459 8.15 -26.00 -18.57
C GLY A 459 8.53 -24.53 -18.78
N PHE A 460 8.32 -23.64 -17.80
CA PHE A 460 8.86 -22.30 -17.86
C PHE A 460 10.33 -22.30 -17.43
N GLU A 461 11.18 -21.58 -18.14
CA GLU A 461 12.61 -21.47 -17.82
C GLU A 461 12.95 -20.07 -17.36
N MET A 462 13.66 -19.98 -16.23
CA MET A 462 14.17 -18.69 -15.74
C MET A 462 15.36 -18.24 -16.59
N LYS A 463 15.35 -16.96 -16.98
CA LYS A 463 16.42 -16.33 -17.74
C LYS A 463 17.53 -15.80 -16.81
N TYR A 464 18.75 -15.62 -17.41
CA TYR A 464 19.80 -14.84 -16.75
C TYR A 464 19.28 -13.43 -16.38
N PRO A 465 19.62 -12.85 -15.24
CA PRO A 465 20.49 -13.38 -14.19
C PRO A 465 19.75 -14.23 -13.14
N TYR A 466 18.44 -14.37 -13.26
CA TYR A 466 17.60 -15.04 -12.25
C TYR A 466 17.81 -16.55 -12.20
N ALA A 467 18.19 -17.16 -13.32
CA ALA A 467 18.48 -18.60 -13.42
C ALA A 467 19.77 -19.01 -12.69
N SER A 468 20.75 -18.11 -12.62
CA SER A 468 22.06 -18.38 -12.00
C SER A 468 22.05 -18.27 -10.46
N LYS A 469 20.88 -18.06 -9.87
CA LYS A 469 20.71 -17.87 -8.43
C LYS A 469 20.68 -19.20 -7.69
N THR A 470 21.77 -19.56 -7.08
CA THR A 470 21.79 -20.57 -6.03
C THR A 470 21.17 -20.00 -4.78
N VAL A 471 19.92 -20.35 -4.55
CA VAL A 471 19.24 -20.00 -3.28
C VAL A 471 19.80 -20.91 -2.21
N THR A 472 20.76 -20.43 -1.44
CA THR A 472 21.25 -21.10 -0.22
C THR A 472 20.34 -20.78 0.97
N ASN A 473 19.03 -20.82 0.78
CA ASN A 473 18.11 -20.72 1.91
C ASN A 473 18.13 -22.01 2.70
N TYR A 474 18.87 -22.02 3.78
CA TYR A 474 18.79 -23.04 4.79
C TYR A 474 17.51 -22.84 5.62
N ASN A 475 16.38 -23.11 4.97
CA ASN A 475 15.11 -23.08 5.66
C ASN A 475 14.90 -24.47 6.30
N PRO A 476 14.89 -24.59 7.64
CA PRO A 476 14.63 -25.87 8.26
C PRO A 476 13.24 -26.37 7.81
N SER A 477 13.12 -27.68 7.59
CA SER A 477 11.83 -28.30 7.26
C SER A 477 10.80 -27.91 8.31
N ILE A 478 9.59 -27.51 7.88
CA ILE A 478 8.46 -27.17 8.78
C ILE A 478 8.17 -28.31 9.78
N PHE A 479 8.46 -29.54 9.40
CA PHE A 479 8.27 -30.73 10.23
C PHE A 479 9.50 -31.11 11.09
N SER A 480 10.58 -30.33 11.04
CA SER A 480 11.74 -30.49 11.92
C SER A 480 11.57 -29.72 13.24
N LEU A 481 12.32 -30.11 14.28
CA LEU A 481 12.34 -29.37 15.55
C LEU A 481 12.79 -27.92 15.37
N ASP A 482 13.75 -27.66 14.47
CA ASP A 482 14.23 -26.32 14.19
C ASP A 482 13.21 -25.50 13.37
N GLY A 483 12.45 -26.15 12.48
CA GLY A 483 11.30 -25.53 11.82
C GLY A 483 10.19 -25.13 12.80
N LEU A 484 9.91 -25.99 13.80
CA LEU A 484 8.92 -25.67 14.83
C LEU A 484 9.40 -24.55 15.77
N LYS A 485 10.70 -24.49 16.12
CA LYS A 485 11.29 -23.38 16.88
C LYS A 485 11.17 -22.08 16.10
N TYR A 486 11.59 -22.08 14.83
CA TYR A 486 11.50 -20.92 13.97
C TYR A 486 10.06 -20.42 13.80
N MET A 487 9.10 -21.34 13.62
CA MET A 487 7.68 -21.01 13.59
C MET A 487 7.21 -20.34 14.89
N ARG A 488 7.60 -20.88 16.04
CA ARG A 488 7.32 -20.27 17.35
C ARG A 488 7.86 -18.83 17.39
N ASP A 489 9.10 -18.63 16.94
CA ASP A 489 9.75 -17.32 16.99
C ASP A 489 9.07 -16.33 16.01
N CYS A 490 8.64 -16.80 14.83
CA CYS A 490 7.82 -16.01 13.92
C CYS A 490 6.47 -15.60 14.55
N PHE A 491 5.78 -16.52 15.22
CA PHE A 491 4.54 -16.20 15.95
C PHE A 491 4.79 -15.26 17.11
N TYR A 492 5.84 -15.49 17.87
CA TYR A 492 6.23 -14.62 18.98
C TYR A 492 6.50 -13.21 18.43
N GLY A 493 7.31 -13.09 17.38
CA GLY A 493 7.58 -11.83 16.71
C GLY A 493 6.34 -11.12 16.19
N LEU A 494 5.37 -11.86 15.64
CA LEU A 494 4.13 -11.28 15.10
C LEU A 494 3.19 -10.76 16.19
N PHE A 495 3.12 -11.39 17.37
CA PHE A 495 2.08 -11.12 18.36
C PHE A 495 2.59 -10.58 19.69
N PHE A 496 3.85 -10.78 20.05
CA PHE A 496 4.35 -10.50 21.38
C PHE A 496 5.52 -9.52 21.43
N LEU A 497 6.08 -9.12 20.30
CA LEU A 497 7.15 -8.13 20.28
C LEU A 497 6.61 -6.71 20.49
N PRO A 498 7.45 -5.80 20.99
CA PRO A 498 8.84 -5.62 20.57
C PRO A 498 9.87 -6.19 21.56
N ASP A 499 10.85 -6.90 21.04
CA ASP A 499 12.10 -7.13 21.73
C ASP A 499 12.92 -5.83 21.65
N PRO A 500 13.38 -5.25 22.76
CA PRO A 500 14.20 -4.04 22.75
C PRO A 500 15.52 -4.19 21.99
N VAL A 501 16.03 -5.42 21.88
CA VAL A 501 17.30 -5.71 21.17
C VAL A 501 17.12 -5.79 19.66
N ASP A 502 15.90 -6.01 19.17
CA ASP A 502 15.63 -6.28 17.75
C ASP A 502 14.63 -5.29 17.16
N ALA A 503 14.96 -3.99 17.30
CA ALA A 503 14.20 -2.89 16.68
C ALA A 503 14.10 -3.04 15.15
N GLU A 504 14.95 -3.85 14.55
CA GLU A 504 14.88 -4.23 13.14
C GLU A 504 13.75 -5.22 12.83
N LYS A 505 13.20 -5.90 13.81
CA LYS A 505 12.01 -6.73 13.61
C LYS A 505 10.78 -5.84 13.46
N ARG A 506 10.62 -5.35 12.32
CA ARG A 506 9.76 -4.36 11.66
C ARG A 506 8.27 -4.42 11.98
N MET A 507 7.82 -5.42 12.74
CA MET A 507 6.44 -5.60 13.18
C MET A 507 5.94 -4.48 14.07
N VAL A 508 6.84 -3.93 14.86
CA VAL A 508 6.60 -2.83 15.77
C VAL A 508 5.98 -1.62 15.06
N HIS A 509 6.44 -1.33 13.83
CA HIS A 509 5.93 -0.20 13.06
C HIS A 509 4.57 -0.44 12.46
N VAL A 510 4.17 -1.70 12.33
CA VAL A 510 3.00 -2.06 11.53
C VAL A 510 1.79 -2.32 12.39
N VAL A 511 1.92 -3.03 13.51
CA VAL A 511 0.75 -3.49 14.27
C VAL A 511 0.72 -2.97 15.71
N ILE A 512 1.89 -2.82 16.34
CA ILE A 512 2.10 -2.38 17.73
C ILE A 512 1.09 -3.01 18.71
N ALA A 513 0.41 -2.22 19.53
CA ALA A 513 -0.48 -2.73 20.58
C ALA A 513 -1.63 -3.62 20.04
N TRP A 514 -2.02 -3.47 18.77
CA TRP A 514 -3.00 -4.37 18.16
C TRP A 514 -2.42 -5.76 17.87
N GLY A 515 -1.16 -5.84 17.48
CA GLY A 515 -0.48 -7.08 17.13
C GLY A 515 -0.08 -7.92 18.32
N THR A 516 0.18 -7.31 19.47
CA THR A 516 0.75 -8.03 20.60
C THR A 516 -0.15 -9.17 21.08
N ILE A 517 -1.32 -8.87 21.62
CA ILE A 517 -2.23 -9.91 22.12
C ILE A 517 -3.68 -9.67 21.70
N LEU A 518 -4.02 -8.44 21.29
CA LEU A 518 -5.42 -8.06 21.02
C LEU A 518 -6.00 -8.75 19.78
N ILE A 519 -5.23 -8.88 18.71
CA ILE A 519 -5.70 -9.58 17.49
C ILE A 519 -5.99 -11.05 17.78
N PRO A 520 -5.09 -11.82 18.44
CA PRO A 520 -5.42 -13.18 18.92
C PRO A 520 -6.67 -13.25 19.79
N ILE A 521 -6.83 -12.32 20.73
CA ILE A 521 -8.03 -12.29 21.61
C ILE A 521 -9.29 -11.92 20.80
N MET A 522 -9.22 -10.94 19.90
CA MET A 522 -10.35 -10.64 19.02
C MET A 522 -10.73 -11.84 18.16
N LEU A 523 -9.76 -12.59 17.64
CA LEU A 523 -10.00 -13.83 16.92
C LEU A 523 -10.68 -14.87 17.80
N LEU A 524 -10.22 -15.05 19.04
CA LEU A 524 -10.83 -15.94 20.01
C LEU A 524 -12.29 -15.54 20.32
N ILE A 525 -12.52 -14.24 20.57
CA ILE A 525 -13.88 -13.69 20.75
C ILE A 525 -14.74 -14.02 19.56
N LEU A 526 -14.24 -13.86 18.35
CA LEU A 526 -14.97 -14.16 17.13
C LEU A 526 -15.35 -15.64 17.04
N ILE A 527 -14.39 -16.54 17.28
CA ILE A 527 -14.61 -17.99 17.24
C ILE A 527 -15.66 -18.42 18.27
N ILE A 528 -15.59 -17.91 19.50
CA ILE A 528 -16.52 -18.25 20.57
C ILE A 528 -17.91 -17.69 20.30
N CYS A 529 -17.99 -16.45 19.87
CA CYS A 529 -19.24 -15.71 19.71
C CYS A 529 -19.98 -16.02 18.42
N ILE A 530 -19.30 -16.52 17.38
CA ILE A 530 -19.94 -16.78 16.08
C ILE A 530 -21.10 -17.79 16.18
N LYS A 531 -20.98 -18.78 17.07
CA LYS A 531 -22.05 -19.75 17.32
C LYS A 531 -23.28 -19.09 17.96
N GLN A 532 -23.08 -18.03 18.74
CA GLN A 532 -24.13 -17.31 19.47
C GLN A 532 -24.86 -16.26 18.61
N VAL A 533 -24.34 -15.95 17.41
CA VAL A 533 -25.03 -15.03 16.49
C VAL A 533 -26.36 -15.62 16.07
N ASN A 534 -27.44 -15.00 16.52
CA ASN A 534 -28.79 -15.39 16.14
C ASN A 534 -29.09 -15.02 14.69
N ILE A 535 -29.59 -16.00 13.92
CA ILE A 535 -29.99 -15.78 12.53
C ILE A 535 -31.41 -15.24 12.52
N VAL A 536 -31.57 -13.93 12.70
CA VAL A 536 -32.87 -13.26 12.69
C VAL A 536 -33.29 -12.83 11.28
N ASN A 537 -32.30 -12.53 10.42
CA ASN A 537 -32.53 -12.02 9.07
C ASN A 537 -31.42 -12.44 8.10
N VAL A 538 -31.60 -12.08 6.81
CA VAL A 538 -30.63 -12.38 5.75
C VAL A 538 -29.23 -11.83 6.07
N LYS A 539 -29.14 -10.66 6.70
CA LYS A 539 -27.86 -10.00 7.02
C LYS A 539 -27.08 -10.76 8.09
N THR A 540 -27.73 -11.17 9.18
CA THR A 540 -27.08 -11.98 10.23
C THR A 540 -26.71 -13.37 9.73
N LYS A 541 -27.51 -13.94 8.84
CA LYS A 541 -27.19 -15.18 8.14
C LYS A 541 -25.96 -15.02 7.24
N ALA A 542 -25.88 -13.94 6.48
CA ALA A 542 -24.73 -13.60 5.64
C ALA A 542 -23.47 -13.39 6.51
N LEU A 543 -23.55 -12.62 7.59
CA LEU A 543 -22.44 -12.39 8.53
C LEU A 543 -21.85 -13.72 9.02
N LYS A 544 -22.70 -14.59 9.58
CA LYS A 544 -22.26 -15.88 10.12
C LYS A 544 -21.60 -16.76 9.05
N ARG A 545 -22.18 -16.83 7.85
CA ARG A 545 -21.64 -17.62 6.75
C ARG A 545 -20.33 -17.08 6.21
N LEU A 546 -20.21 -15.76 6.01
CA LEU A 546 -18.98 -15.12 5.55
C LEU A 546 -17.82 -15.35 6.52
N ILE A 547 -18.08 -15.28 7.83
CA ILE A 547 -17.06 -15.56 8.83
C ILE A 547 -16.63 -17.04 8.76
N LEU A 548 -17.58 -17.98 8.73
CA LEU A 548 -17.26 -19.40 8.73
C LEU A 548 -16.62 -19.89 7.42
N VAL A 549 -17.04 -19.34 6.28
CA VAL A 549 -16.63 -19.83 4.96
C VAL A 549 -15.41 -19.09 4.43
N MET A 550 -15.28 -17.82 4.71
CA MET A 550 -14.24 -16.97 4.12
C MET A 550 -13.20 -16.57 5.15
N TYR A 551 -13.61 -16.03 6.30
CA TYR A 551 -12.67 -15.45 7.25
C TYR A 551 -11.89 -16.51 8.05
N LEU A 552 -12.54 -17.55 8.61
CA LEU A 552 -11.82 -18.56 9.40
C LEU A 552 -10.84 -19.38 8.56
N PRO A 553 -11.18 -19.88 7.36
CA PRO A 553 -10.20 -20.53 6.50
C PRO A 553 -9.09 -19.58 6.04
N PHE A 554 -9.40 -18.31 5.78
CA PHE A 554 -8.41 -17.29 5.47
C PHE A 554 -7.45 -17.06 6.65
N THR A 555 -7.95 -17.06 7.89
CA THR A 555 -7.12 -16.98 9.09
C THR A 555 -6.16 -18.17 9.19
N ILE A 556 -6.64 -19.39 8.92
CA ILE A 556 -5.78 -20.60 8.89
C ILE A 556 -4.68 -20.42 7.82
N LEU A 557 -5.04 -19.93 6.64
CA LEU A 557 -4.05 -19.66 5.60
C LEU A 557 -3.02 -18.60 6.04
N CYS A 558 -3.43 -17.54 6.74
CA CYS A 558 -2.51 -16.56 7.29
C CYS A 558 -1.51 -17.20 8.26
N PHE A 559 -1.97 -18.09 9.17
CA PHE A 559 -1.08 -18.86 10.04
C PHE A 559 -0.10 -19.74 9.26
N ILE A 560 -0.57 -20.46 8.23
CA ILE A 560 0.32 -21.24 7.36
C ILE A 560 1.32 -20.33 6.64
N SER A 561 0.89 -19.15 6.18
CA SER A 561 1.74 -18.20 5.48
C SER A 561 2.84 -17.62 6.37
N VAL A 562 2.58 -17.36 7.66
CA VAL A 562 3.62 -16.97 8.62
C VAL A 562 4.74 -18.01 8.66
N MET A 563 4.38 -19.30 8.57
CA MET A 563 5.34 -20.41 8.60
C MET A 563 6.13 -20.55 7.29
N THR A 564 5.54 -20.19 6.15
CA THR A 564 6.11 -20.47 4.83
C THR A 564 6.80 -19.26 4.20
N LEU A 565 6.41 -18.05 4.56
CA LEU A 565 7.00 -16.82 4.01
C LEU A 565 8.35 -16.46 4.64
N TRP A 566 8.70 -17.05 5.79
CA TRP A 566 9.94 -16.79 6.52
C TRP A 566 10.20 -15.31 6.83
N GLN A 567 9.17 -14.48 6.66
CA GLN A 567 9.18 -13.06 6.97
C GLN A 567 7.99 -12.71 7.86
N ILE A 568 8.26 -11.93 8.90
CA ILE A 568 7.29 -11.55 9.92
C ILE A 568 6.71 -10.16 9.63
N ASP A 569 6.88 -9.62 8.43
CA ASP A 569 6.40 -8.29 8.09
C ASP A 569 4.87 -8.21 8.11
N GLY A 570 4.34 -7.46 9.07
CA GLY A 570 2.90 -7.35 9.27
C GLY A 570 2.12 -6.71 8.13
N ASN A 571 2.79 -5.98 7.22
CA ASN A 571 2.15 -5.47 6.01
C ASN A 571 1.65 -6.58 5.09
N TYR A 572 2.22 -7.79 5.14
CA TYR A 572 1.70 -8.95 4.41
C TYR A 572 0.34 -9.40 4.93
N PHE A 573 0.05 -9.20 6.22
CA PHE A 573 -1.17 -9.63 6.89
C PHE A 573 -2.19 -8.50 7.10
N MET A 574 -2.03 -7.36 6.45
CA MET A 574 -2.88 -6.18 6.63
C MET A 574 -4.38 -6.50 6.43
N LEU A 575 -4.71 -7.27 5.40
CA LEU A 575 -6.08 -7.72 5.18
C LEU A 575 -6.62 -8.52 6.37
N TRP A 576 -5.81 -9.39 6.97
CA TRP A 576 -6.23 -10.20 8.10
C TRP A 576 -6.61 -9.34 9.32
N TYR A 577 -5.81 -8.33 9.63
CA TYR A 577 -6.09 -7.40 10.72
C TYR A 577 -7.36 -6.59 10.46
N VAL A 578 -7.50 -6.07 9.26
CA VAL A 578 -8.68 -5.29 8.85
C VAL A 578 -9.93 -6.15 8.87
N MET A 579 -9.88 -7.38 8.36
CA MET A 579 -11.01 -8.32 8.41
C MET A 579 -11.37 -8.70 9.84
N THR A 580 -10.39 -8.92 10.72
CA THR A 580 -10.63 -9.21 12.14
C THR A 580 -11.51 -8.12 12.76
N VAL A 581 -11.15 -6.86 12.57
CA VAL A 581 -11.93 -5.71 13.09
C VAL A 581 -13.31 -5.64 12.44
N ILE A 582 -13.38 -5.77 11.11
CA ILE A 582 -14.65 -5.70 10.36
C ILE A 582 -15.65 -6.76 10.84
N TRP A 583 -15.19 -7.94 11.24
CA TRP A 583 -16.08 -9.02 11.68
C TRP A 583 -16.34 -9.03 13.18
N VAL A 584 -15.36 -8.68 14.01
CA VAL A 584 -15.52 -8.65 15.48
C VAL A 584 -16.55 -7.61 15.91
N VAL A 585 -16.53 -6.40 15.35
CA VAL A 585 -17.47 -5.34 15.73
C VAL A 585 -18.94 -5.74 15.48
N PRO A 586 -19.32 -6.26 14.30
CA PRO A 586 -20.66 -6.80 14.09
C PRO A 586 -21.03 -7.99 14.99
N VAL A 587 -20.11 -8.89 15.29
CA VAL A 587 -20.38 -10.02 16.17
C VAL A 587 -20.66 -9.54 17.58
N ILE A 588 -19.83 -8.68 18.14
CA ILE A 588 -20.04 -8.05 19.46
C ILE A 588 -21.40 -7.32 19.48
N TYR A 589 -21.73 -6.62 18.40
CA TYR A 589 -23.00 -5.88 18.31
C TYR A 589 -24.22 -6.81 18.36
N ASN A 590 -24.16 -7.96 17.70
CA ASN A 590 -25.30 -8.88 17.59
C ASN A 590 -25.43 -9.85 18.77
N VAL A 591 -24.33 -10.11 19.50
CA VAL A 591 -24.30 -11.10 20.59
C VAL A 591 -24.57 -10.46 21.95
N TYR A 592 -23.94 -9.31 22.21
CA TYR A 592 -23.92 -8.72 23.56
C TYR A 592 -24.96 -7.63 23.78
N LYS A 593 -25.46 -7.56 25.03
CA LYS A 593 -26.34 -6.48 25.48
C LYS A 593 -25.64 -5.11 25.43
N PRO A 594 -26.39 -3.99 25.33
CA PRO A 594 -25.80 -2.65 25.13
C PRO A 594 -24.76 -2.24 26.18
N VAL A 595 -24.93 -2.62 27.45
CA VAL A 595 -24.01 -2.27 28.54
C VAL A 595 -22.65 -2.96 28.32
N LEU A 596 -22.65 -4.28 28.12
CA LEU A 596 -21.44 -5.06 27.91
C LEU A 596 -20.71 -4.63 26.62
N ARG A 597 -21.47 -4.40 25.56
CA ARG A 597 -20.96 -3.90 24.30
C ARG A 597 -20.23 -2.56 24.45
N ARG A 598 -20.81 -1.61 25.23
CA ARG A 598 -20.15 -0.34 25.55
C ARG A 598 -18.87 -0.58 26.37
N GLY A 599 -18.91 -1.46 27.35
CA GLY A 599 -17.72 -1.83 28.15
C GLY A 599 -16.56 -2.32 27.27
N ILE A 600 -16.82 -3.27 26.34
CA ILE A 600 -15.81 -3.76 25.41
C ILE A 600 -15.24 -2.63 24.54
N LEU A 601 -16.09 -1.74 24.02
CA LEU A 601 -15.64 -0.64 23.18
C LEU A 601 -14.80 0.38 23.96
N VAL A 602 -15.16 0.66 25.21
CA VAL A 602 -14.43 1.59 26.09
C VAL A 602 -13.05 1.03 26.44
N LEU A 603 -12.93 -0.27 26.67
CA LEU A 603 -11.65 -0.92 26.94
C LEU A 603 -10.65 -0.81 25.80
N LEU A 604 -11.10 -0.62 24.55
CA LEU A 604 -10.21 -0.44 23.38
C LEU A 604 -9.71 1.01 23.22
N VAL A 605 -10.28 1.97 23.93
CA VAL A 605 -9.87 3.38 23.82
C VAL A 605 -8.40 3.61 24.21
N PRO A 606 -7.86 3.04 25.30
CA PRO A 606 -6.44 3.17 25.62
C PRO A 606 -5.52 2.68 24.52
N VAL A 607 -5.86 1.57 23.85
CA VAL A 607 -5.09 1.04 22.72
C VAL A 607 -5.09 2.03 21.55
N ILE A 608 -6.24 2.62 21.24
CA ILE A 608 -6.33 3.64 20.18
C ILE A 608 -5.45 4.84 20.53
N MET A 609 -5.51 5.32 21.76
CA MET A 609 -4.71 6.47 22.22
C MET A 609 -3.22 6.15 22.17
N PHE A 610 -2.82 4.97 22.64
CA PHE A 610 -1.45 4.53 22.58
C PHE A 610 -0.95 4.41 21.12
N ASN A 611 -1.74 3.82 20.24
CA ASN A 611 -1.38 3.72 18.83
C ASN A 611 -1.30 5.07 18.12
N ILE A 612 -2.13 6.05 18.51
CA ILE A 612 -2.01 7.44 18.04
C ILE A 612 -0.63 8.01 18.43
N LEU A 613 -0.26 7.85 19.71
CA LEU A 613 1.04 8.27 20.21
C LEU A 613 2.18 7.63 19.41
N ILE A 614 2.16 6.32 19.26
CA ILE A 614 3.21 5.59 18.53
C ILE A 614 3.22 5.96 17.04
N THR A 615 2.06 6.06 16.39
CA THR A 615 1.97 6.49 14.99
C THR A 615 2.50 7.91 14.80
N SER A 616 2.41 8.77 15.81
CA SER A 616 3.02 10.10 15.77
C SER A 616 4.56 10.06 15.74
N GLN A 617 5.16 9.05 16.35
CA GLN A 617 6.63 8.94 16.48
C GLN A 617 7.27 8.01 15.45
N THR A 618 6.50 7.18 14.80
CA THR A 618 6.99 6.21 13.84
C THR A 618 6.11 6.14 12.61
N ASN A 619 6.78 5.93 11.50
CA ASN A 619 6.18 5.48 10.26
C ASN A 619 7.12 4.42 9.66
N TRP A 620 6.76 3.88 8.52
CA TRP A 620 7.61 2.91 7.82
C TRP A 620 8.98 3.47 7.43
N ALA A 621 9.10 4.78 7.32
CA ALA A 621 10.34 5.48 6.93
C ALA A 621 11.19 5.96 8.12
N TRP A 622 10.81 5.64 9.35
CA TRP A 622 11.48 6.12 10.58
C TRP A 622 11.55 7.65 10.70
N GLN A 623 10.80 8.37 9.90
CA GLN A 623 10.76 9.83 9.95
C GLN A 623 9.97 10.32 11.16
N ARG A 624 10.59 11.18 11.93
CA ARG A 624 9.98 11.89 13.07
C ARG A 624 9.54 13.28 12.61
N GLY A 625 8.51 13.81 13.26
CA GLY A 625 8.02 15.14 12.92
C GLY A 625 7.17 15.21 11.64
N PHE A 626 6.79 16.40 11.28
CA PHE A 626 6.14 16.74 10.03
C PHE A 626 7.13 17.47 9.10
N THR A 627 6.77 17.62 7.84
CA THR A 627 7.48 18.53 6.94
C THR A 627 7.56 19.91 7.58
N PRO A 628 8.76 20.53 7.67
CA PRO A 628 8.93 21.82 8.33
C PRO A 628 7.97 22.90 7.81
N ILE A 629 7.46 23.76 8.70
CA ILE A 629 6.54 24.83 8.32
C ILE A 629 7.34 25.97 7.68
N ASP A 630 7.04 26.29 6.44
CA ASP A 630 7.52 27.48 5.76
C ASP A 630 6.37 28.12 4.97
N ILE A 631 5.92 29.29 5.40
CA ILE A 631 4.78 30.00 4.80
C ILE A 631 5.12 30.52 3.39
N LYS A 632 6.40 30.62 3.04
CA LYS A 632 6.87 31.16 1.75
C LYS A 632 6.78 30.15 0.62
N ASN A 633 6.78 28.88 0.92
CA ASN A 633 6.74 27.80 -0.06
C ASN A 633 5.32 27.46 -0.52
N ARG A 634 5.16 26.88 -1.73
CA ARG A 634 3.88 26.83 -2.43
C ARG A 634 3.38 25.42 -2.75
N GLY A 635 3.36 24.54 -1.75
CA GLY A 635 2.59 23.33 -1.89
C GLY A 635 3.34 22.06 -2.23
N TYR A 636 4.66 22.09 -2.33
CA TYR A 636 5.51 20.89 -2.33
C TYR A 636 6.87 21.16 -1.70
N TYR A 637 7.47 20.10 -1.17
CA TYR A 637 8.81 20.10 -0.57
C TYR A 637 9.57 18.94 -1.20
N ASN A 638 10.77 19.19 -1.68
CA ASN A 638 11.55 18.15 -2.33
C ASN A 638 12.75 17.76 -1.48
N HIS A 639 12.56 16.77 -0.63
CA HIS A 639 13.59 16.24 0.26
C HIS A 639 14.83 15.75 -0.51
N ILE A 640 14.64 15.02 -1.61
CA ILE A 640 15.75 14.55 -2.44
C ILE A 640 16.57 15.71 -3.02
N ALA A 641 15.92 16.81 -3.41
CA ALA A 641 16.65 17.98 -3.91
C ALA A 641 17.45 18.68 -2.81
N ILE A 642 16.92 18.70 -1.59
CA ILE A 642 17.63 19.26 -0.43
C ILE A 642 18.83 18.40 -0.09
N GLU A 643 18.68 17.07 0.02
CA GLU A 643 19.80 16.16 0.24
C GLU A 643 20.87 16.27 -0.85
N ARG A 644 20.46 16.46 -2.12
CA ARG A 644 21.40 16.74 -3.21
C ARG A 644 22.19 18.03 -2.99
N GLN A 645 21.50 19.09 -2.57
CA GLN A 645 22.15 20.38 -2.32
C GLN A 645 23.12 20.26 -1.13
N GLU A 646 22.72 19.61 -0.05
CA GLU A 646 23.58 19.36 1.10
C GLU A 646 24.85 18.59 0.71
N LYS A 647 24.71 17.56 -0.12
CA LYS A 647 25.89 16.83 -0.65
C LYS A 647 26.73 17.68 -1.60
N ALA A 648 26.10 18.56 -2.39
CA ALA A 648 26.84 19.51 -3.23
C ALA A 648 27.66 20.48 -2.38
N ASP A 649 27.08 20.96 -1.30
CA ASP A 649 27.76 21.88 -0.37
C ASP A 649 28.91 21.19 0.38
N LEU A 650 28.84 19.86 0.55
CA LEU A 650 29.92 19.02 1.07
C LEU A 650 31.02 18.72 0.04
N GLY A 651 30.88 19.13 -1.22
CA GLY A 651 31.93 19.08 -2.23
C GLY A 651 31.84 17.93 -3.26
N ASN A 652 30.72 17.20 -3.33
CA ASN A 652 30.49 16.18 -4.37
C ASN A 652 29.94 16.75 -5.68
N VAL A 653 30.28 17.97 -6.02
CA VAL A 653 29.65 18.73 -7.11
C VAL A 653 30.10 18.24 -8.47
N GLU A 654 31.39 17.90 -8.63
CA GLU A 654 31.94 17.54 -9.92
C GLU A 654 31.50 16.16 -10.39
N ILE A 655 31.46 15.15 -9.49
CA ILE A 655 30.88 13.83 -9.76
C ILE A 655 29.43 13.98 -10.24
N TRP A 656 28.64 14.78 -9.52
CA TRP A 656 27.25 14.98 -9.91
C TRP A 656 27.08 15.76 -11.20
N ASN A 657 27.89 16.77 -11.44
CA ASN A 657 27.87 17.50 -12.70
C ASN A 657 28.21 16.59 -13.89
N LYS A 658 29.14 15.66 -13.71
CA LYS A 658 29.46 14.66 -14.74
C LYS A 658 28.25 13.75 -15.01
N LEU A 659 27.58 13.28 -13.97
CA LEU A 659 26.42 12.38 -14.10
C LEU A 659 25.16 13.11 -14.58
N ALA A 660 24.93 14.34 -14.11
CA ALA A 660 23.76 15.13 -14.50
C ALA A 660 23.72 15.52 -15.98
N LYS A 661 24.89 15.66 -16.61
CA LYS A 661 25.01 15.93 -18.04
C LYS A 661 24.49 14.78 -18.92
N ARG A 662 24.37 13.58 -18.34
CA ARG A 662 23.97 12.34 -19.01
C ARG A 662 22.88 11.62 -18.24
N LYS A 663 21.70 12.20 -18.17
CA LYS A 663 20.57 11.68 -17.36
C LYS A 663 20.17 10.23 -17.70
N GLU A 664 20.47 9.76 -18.90
CA GLU A 664 20.17 8.40 -19.34
C GLU A 664 21.32 7.41 -19.04
N THR A 665 22.45 7.88 -18.54
CA THR A 665 23.59 7.05 -18.18
C THR A 665 23.21 6.08 -17.06
N ARG A 666 23.59 4.81 -17.21
CA ARG A 666 23.38 3.79 -16.20
C ARG A 666 24.60 3.66 -15.31
N VAL A 667 24.39 3.82 -14.03
CA VAL A 667 25.43 3.79 -13.00
C VAL A 667 25.13 2.66 -12.02
N ILE A 668 26.11 1.81 -11.74
CA ILE A 668 26.09 0.98 -10.53
C ILE A 668 26.65 1.81 -9.39
N ALA A 669 25.91 1.95 -8.32
CA ALA A 669 26.37 2.66 -7.15
C ALA A 669 26.57 1.70 -5.97
N MET A 670 27.79 1.65 -5.48
CA MET A 670 28.14 1.03 -4.22
C MET A 670 28.09 2.11 -3.14
N GLY A 671 26.95 2.19 -2.45
CA GLY A 671 26.67 3.22 -1.45
C GLY A 671 25.43 2.89 -0.65
N PHE A 672 25.17 3.64 0.41
CA PHE A 672 23.96 3.49 1.20
C PHE A 672 22.71 3.74 0.35
N HIS A 673 21.75 2.85 0.48
CA HIS A 673 20.61 2.74 -0.43
C HIS A 673 19.80 4.02 -0.60
N GLN A 674 19.55 4.73 0.49
CA GLN A 674 18.83 6.00 0.47
C GLN A 674 19.65 7.12 -0.18
N GLN A 675 20.94 7.12 0.00
CA GLN A 675 21.84 8.12 -0.53
C GLN A 675 22.05 7.99 -2.04
N VAL A 676 21.98 6.78 -2.57
CA VAL A 676 22.10 6.50 -4.00
C VAL A 676 21.02 7.20 -4.82
N LEU A 677 19.82 7.43 -4.24
CA LEU A 677 18.75 8.18 -4.91
C LEU A 677 19.08 9.65 -5.16
N THR A 678 20.06 10.19 -4.47
CA THR A 678 20.49 11.57 -4.68
C THR A 678 21.30 11.76 -5.95
N LEU A 679 21.86 10.68 -6.52
CA LEU A 679 22.59 10.76 -7.80
C LEU A 679 21.64 11.17 -8.93
N PRO A 680 22.04 12.13 -9.79
CA PRO A 680 21.16 12.72 -10.80
C PRO A 680 21.07 11.92 -12.10
N CYS A 681 21.08 10.59 -12.03
CA CYS A 681 21.09 9.69 -13.19
C CYS A 681 20.34 8.39 -12.89
N ASN A 682 20.30 7.45 -13.87
CA ASN A 682 19.74 6.11 -13.67
C ASN A 682 20.70 5.27 -12.84
N VAL A 683 20.41 5.14 -11.56
CA VAL A 683 21.25 4.44 -10.60
C VAL A 683 20.72 3.06 -10.31
N GLN A 684 21.60 2.07 -10.35
CA GLN A 684 21.38 0.74 -9.80
C GLN A 684 22.17 0.64 -8.51
N SER A 685 21.47 0.38 -7.42
CA SER A 685 22.11 0.19 -6.12
C SER A 685 22.81 -1.18 -6.09
N TYR A 686 23.92 -1.26 -5.40
CA TYR A 686 24.59 -2.51 -5.13
C TYR A 686 23.67 -3.55 -4.45
N TYR A 687 22.68 -3.10 -3.66
CA TYR A 687 21.67 -3.98 -3.07
C TYR A 687 20.84 -4.73 -4.11
N ASP A 688 20.67 -4.17 -5.30
CA ASP A 688 19.97 -4.87 -6.39
C ASP A 688 20.75 -6.07 -6.89
N VAL A 689 22.05 -6.08 -6.67
CA VAL A 689 22.98 -7.01 -7.27
C VAL A 689 23.50 -8.01 -6.24
N TRP A 690 23.74 -7.59 -5.00
CA TRP A 690 24.50 -8.35 -4.04
C TRP A 690 23.75 -8.93 -2.86
N THR A 691 22.77 -8.23 -2.30
CA THR A 691 22.53 -8.43 -0.88
C THR A 691 21.29 -9.19 -0.48
N TRP A 692 20.32 -9.40 -1.34
CA TRP A 692 19.09 -9.97 -0.82
C TRP A 692 18.87 -11.43 -1.17
N GLY A 693 18.68 -12.23 -0.12
CA GLY A 693 18.19 -13.59 -0.19
C GLY A 693 19.23 -14.58 -0.66
N ASN A 694 20.47 -14.44 -0.22
CA ASN A 694 21.54 -15.41 -0.55
C ASN A 694 21.80 -15.56 -2.04
N ILE A 695 21.50 -14.55 -2.82
CA ILE A 695 21.68 -14.56 -4.24
C ILE A 695 22.93 -13.77 -4.55
N ARG A 696 24.03 -14.45 -4.79
CA ARG A 696 25.25 -13.85 -5.31
C ARG A 696 25.27 -14.01 -6.82
N ILE A 697 24.94 -12.93 -7.52
CA ILE A 697 25.12 -12.87 -8.97
C ILE A 697 26.55 -12.48 -9.29
N ILE A 698 27.14 -11.67 -8.40
CA ILE A 698 28.48 -11.11 -8.52
C ILE A 698 29.29 -11.61 -7.32
N ASP A 699 30.16 -12.55 -7.59
CA ASP A 699 31.12 -13.12 -6.63
C ASP A 699 32.56 -13.13 -7.15
N THR A 700 32.73 -12.94 -8.47
CA THR A 700 34.01 -12.82 -9.14
C THR A 700 34.02 -11.63 -10.09
N LYS A 701 35.20 -11.26 -10.56
CA LYS A 701 35.39 -10.22 -11.57
C LYS A 701 34.63 -10.53 -12.87
N GLU A 702 34.65 -11.80 -13.29
CA GLU A 702 33.98 -12.26 -14.52
C GLU A 702 32.45 -12.13 -14.37
N THR A 703 31.89 -12.59 -13.28
CA THR A 703 30.43 -12.44 -13.03
C THR A 703 30.02 -11.00 -12.91
N PHE A 704 30.91 -10.12 -12.42
CA PHE A 704 30.65 -8.67 -12.40
C PHE A 704 30.66 -8.10 -13.82
N LYS A 705 31.62 -8.47 -14.67
CA LYS A 705 31.62 -8.04 -16.08
C LYS A 705 30.37 -8.51 -16.82
N ASP A 706 29.94 -9.75 -16.60
CA ASP A 706 28.72 -10.28 -17.20
C ASP A 706 27.49 -9.51 -16.76
N TYR A 707 27.44 -9.13 -15.49
CA TYR A 707 26.37 -8.28 -15.00
C TYR A 707 26.40 -6.86 -15.60
N MET A 708 27.55 -6.21 -15.64
CA MET A 708 27.69 -4.89 -16.25
C MET A 708 27.26 -4.90 -17.73
N ARG A 709 27.61 -5.98 -18.46
CA ARG A 709 27.18 -6.19 -19.85
C ARG A 709 25.67 -6.37 -19.97
N TYR A 710 25.07 -7.15 -19.09
CA TYR A 710 23.63 -7.37 -19.03
C TYR A 710 22.90 -6.07 -18.68
N ALA A 711 23.40 -5.33 -17.71
CA ALA A 711 22.80 -4.09 -17.21
C ALA A 711 23.05 -2.89 -18.12
N LEU A 712 23.93 -3.01 -19.12
CA LEU A 712 24.39 -1.90 -19.98
C LEU A 712 24.91 -0.73 -19.12
N THR A 713 25.76 -1.04 -18.13
CA THR A 713 26.26 -0.05 -17.16
C THR A 713 27.46 0.68 -17.76
N GLU A 714 27.47 2.01 -17.62
CA GLU A 714 28.50 2.88 -18.16
C GLU A 714 29.50 3.36 -17.10
N TYR A 715 29.04 3.49 -15.85
CA TYR A 715 29.88 3.97 -14.74
C TYR A 715 29.67 3.12 -13.47
N LEU A 716 30.74 3.02 -12.69
CA LEU A 716 30.73 2.58 -11.30
C LEU A 716 30.96 3.78 -10.39
N TYR A 717 30.04 3.99 -9.44
CA TYR A 717 30.19 4.95 -8.35
C TYR A 717 30.40 4.18 -7.06
N VAL A 718 31.39 4.58 -6.26
CA VAL A 718 31.66 4.00 -4.94
C VAL A 718 31.67 5.13 -3.93
N GLU A 719 30.80 5.02 -2.93
CA GLU A 719 30.67 6.00 -1.84
C GLU A 719 31.74 5.73 -0.78
N GLY A 720 32.39 6.77 -0.30
CA GLY A 720 33.42 6.68 0.73
C GLY A 720 32.91 6.00 1.98
N GLY A 721 33.72 5.10 2.51
CA GLY A 721 33.37 4.33 3.69
C GLY A 721 32.31 3.23 3.52
N PHE A 722 31.87 2.96 2.29
CA PHE A 722 30.86 1.94 2.03
C PHE A 722 31.40 0.50 1.97
N VAL A 723 32.61 0.31 1.49
CA VAL A 723 33.31 -0.97 1.48
C VAL A 723 34.61 -0.83 2.25
N ASP A 724 34.94 -1.86 3.02
CA ASP A 724 36.22 -1.93 3.71
C ASP A 724 37.35 -2.45 2.79
N ASP A 725 38.60 -2.23 3.20
CA ASP A 725 39.79 -2.61 2.47
C ASP A 725 39.95 -4.13 2.25
N ASN A 726 39.31 -4.95 3.09
CA ASN A 726 39.36 -6.41 3.06
C ASN A 726 38.14 -7.04 2.37
N SER A 727 37.15 -6.25 1.95
CA SER A 727 35.94 -6.79 1.36
C SER A 727 36.21 -7.46 0.01
N ILE A 728 35.37 -8.42 -0.34
CA ILE A 728 35.37 -9.05 -1.67
C ILE A 728 35.15 -8.00 -2.78
N TYR A 729 34.44 -6.94 -2.47
CA TYR A 729 34.12 -5.85 -3.42
C TYR A 729 35.32 -4.98 -3.71
N THR A 730 36.11 -4.66 -2.68
CA THR A 730 37.36 -3.90 -2.84
C THR A 730 38.35 -4.70 -3.70
N ARG A 731 38.46 -6.02 -3.49
CA ARG A 731 39.28 -6.89 -4.35
C ARG A 731 38.81 -6.91 -5.79
N MET A 732 37.49 -7.00 -6.03
CA MET A 732 36.95 -6.95 -7.39
C MET A 732 37.19 -5.59 -8.06
N ILE A 733 37.07 -4.48 -7.33
CA ILE A 733 37.40 -3.16 -7.85
C ILE A 733 38.89 -3.13 -8.27
N LYS A 734 39.78 -3.63 -7.41
CA LYS A 734 41.20 -3.76 -7.73
C LYS A 734 41.43 -4.52 -9.01
N ASP A 735 40.88 -5.71 -9.13
CA ASP A 735 41.02 -6.56 -10.30
C ASP A 735 40.50 -5.92 -11.60
N LEU A 736 39.41 -5.15 -11.50
CA LEU A 736 38.80 -4.40 -12.60
C LEU A 736 39.61 -3.14 -12.99
N MET A 737 40.33 -2.55 -12.05
CA MET A 737 41.25 -1.45 -12.32
C MET A 737 42.54 -1.98 -13.00
N GLU A 738 43.10 -3.05 -12.47
CA GLU A 738 44.34 -3.67 -12.99
C GLU A 738 44.17 -4.19 -14.43
N ASP A 739 42.97 -4.70 -14.77
CA ASP A 739 42.71 -5.21 -16.12
C ASP A 739 42.16 -4.17 -17.10
N GLY A 740 42.06 -2.90 -16.67
CA GLY A 740 41.59 -1.79 -17.47
C GLY A 740 40.09 -1.76 -17.76
N THR A 741 39.29 -2.52 -17.02
CA THR A 741 37.83 -2.44 -17.11
C THR A 741 37.29 -1.14 -16.51
N LEU A 742 37.88 -0.68 -15.42
CA LEU A 742 37.61 0.62 -14.82
C LEU A 742 38.64 1.64 -15.28
N THR A 743 38.18 2.68 -15.97
CA THR A 743 39.02 3.73 -16.56
C THR A 743 38.44 5.11 -16.25
N ASP A 744 39.16 6.17 -16.64
CA ASP A 744 38.72 7.55 -16.43
C ASP A 744 38.29 7.80 -14.98
N ILE A 745 39.08 7.30 -14.03
CA ILE A 745 38.77 7.30 -12.60
C ILE A 745 38.88 8.72 -12.05
N PHE A 746 37.88 9.11 -11.29
CA PHE A 746 37.80 10.42 -10.67
C PHE A 746 37.44 10.27 -9.19
N TYR A 747 38.19 10.93 -8.33
CA TYR A 747 38.01 10.95 -6.88
C TYR A 747 37.54 12.31 -6.40
N GLU A 748 36.57 12.34 -5.52
CA GLU A 748 36.08 13.56 -4.89
C GLU A 748 35.56 13.26 -3.48
N ASN A 749 36.14 13.86 -2.46
CA ASN A 749 35.76 13.67 -1.05
C ASN A 749 35.61 12.20 -0.62
N GLY A 750 36.61 11.39 -0.93
CA GLY A 750 36.60 9.96 -0.61
C GLY A 750 35.67 9.11 -1.47
N ASN A 751 34.90 9.68 -2.38
CA ASN A 751 34.06 8.95 -3.33
C ASN A 751 34.83 8.74 -4.64
N MET A 752 34.45 7.67 -5.36
CA MET A 752 35.04 7.33 -6.66
C MET A 752 33.97 7.25 -7.74
N LEU A 753 34.26 7.78 -8.91
CA LEU A 753 33.50 7.53 -10.14
C LEU A 753 34.44 6.98 -11.20
N ALA A 754 34.18 5.80 -11.72
CA ALA A 754 34.98 5.16 -12.77
C ALA A 754 34.10 4.85 -13.98
N LYS A 755 34.63 5.03 -15.18
CA LYS A 755 33.99 4.61 -16.43
C LYS A 755 34.26 3.15 -16.69
N ILE A 756 33.24 2.42 -17.15
CA ILE A 756 33.34 1.00 -17.44
C ILE A 756 33.67 0.77 -18.92
N ARG A 757 34.72 0.01 -19.19
CA ARG A 757 35.12 -0.46 -20.53
C ARG A 757 35.28 -1.98 -20.50
N LEU A 758 34.23 -2.70 -20.90
CA LEU A 758 34.17 -4.17 -20.82
C LEU A 758 35.18 -4.89 -21.73
N GLU A 759 35.65 -4.21 -22.75
CA GLU A 759 36.68 -4.74 -23.67
C GLU A 759 38.10 -4.50 -23.15
N GLY A 760 38.24 -3.88 -22.00
CA GLY A 760 39.52 -3.50 -21.42
C GLY A 760 40.00 -2.10 -21.90
N GLY A 761 40.95 -1.54 -21.19
CA GLY A 761 41.55 -0.26 -21.43
C GLY A 761 42.94 -0.20 -20.79
N GLU A 762 43.47 0.99 -20.53
CA GLU A 762 44.67 1.15 -19.76
C GLU A 762 44.43 0.74 -18.30
N SER A 763 45.36 0.00 -17.72
CA SER A 763 45.35 -0.39 -16.31
C SER A 763 45.39 0.88 -15.43
N ALA A 764 44.55 0.91 -14.41
CA ALA A 764 44.55 1.99 -13.45
C ALA A 764 45.32 1.60 -12.18
N ASP A 765 45.97 2.60 -11.55
CA ASP A 765 46.77 2.36 -10.34
C ASP A 765 45.79 2.20 -9.14
N TYR A 766 45.76 1.02 -8.59
CA TYR A 766 44.95 0.72 -7.41
C TYR A 766 45.44 1.39 -6.14
N SER A 767 46.75 1.74 -6.09
CA SER A 767 47.32 2.42 -4.94
C SER A 767 46.66 3.79 -4.73
N GLU A 768 46.33 4.49 -5.83
CA GLU A 768 45.58 5.75 -5.78
C GLU A 768 44.17 5.58 -5.19
N PHE A 769 43.50 4.46 -5.49
CA PHE A 769 42.23 4.15 -4.87
C PHE A 769 42.36 3.92 -3.36
N MET A 770 43.34 3.17 -2.91
CA MET A 770 43.58 2.92 -1.50
C MET A 770 43.93 4.20 -0.72
N GLU A 771 44.65 5.13 -1.34
CA GLU A 771 45.01 6.40 -0.73
C GLU A 771 43.83 7.38 -0.66
N LYS A 772 43.03 7.46 -1.70
CA LYS A 772 41.99 8.48 -1.86
C LYS A 772 40.58 8.01 -1.39
N TYR A 773 40.34 6.69 -1.36
CA TYR A 773 39.09 6.16 -0.91
C TYR A 773 39.03 6.14 0.62
N ASN A 774 37.99 6.75 1.17
CA ASN A 774 37.85 6.86 2.63
C ASN A 774 37.18 5.59 3.18
N PHE A 775 37.98 4.63 3.64
CA PHE A 775 37.50 3.43 4.31
C PHE A 775 36.96 3.74 5.72
N TYR A 776 35.93 3.00 6.14
CA TYR A 776 35.51 2.99 7.54
C TYR A 776 36.61 2.38 8.38
N ILE A 777 37.13 3.17 9.30
CA ILE A 777 37.93 2.70 10.42
C ILE A 777 36.96 2.67 11.59
N GLU A 778 36.45 1.48 11.96
CA GLU A 778 35.75 1.29 13.21
C GLU A 778 36.70 1.37 14.40
#